data_9279c3fb302dca36072d2e447fe61855
#
_entry.id   9279c3fb302dca36072d2e447fe61855
#
_cell.length_a   1.000
_cell.length_b   1.000
_cell.length_c   1.000
_cell.angle_alpha   90.00
_cell.angle_beta   90.00
_cell.angle_gamma   90.00
#
_symmetry.space_group_name_H-M   'P 1'
#
loop_
_entity.id
_entity.type
_entity.pdbx_description
1 polymer ?
#
loop_
_entity_poly.entity_id
_entity_poly.type
_entity_poly.pdbx_seq_one_letter_code
_entity_poly.pdbx_strand_id
1 'polypeptide(L)'
;MTLKHLLFFVFIGFGIIGLPQNKFEGNFYLQKYLLDNSNSTEKVGLFVKGDVSEIKNITKQCSGIYRGSVKGWHYVRIPSNELQEFVENQNILNVNFRAYKGSALNDTMRVNNRINDIHLGAAPLNTSLDGDGVIVGLIDAGIDFLHPDFMNPDSSTRVMYLWDQTLGVNQYTPAQYGYGQHWDSTKINLGLSTNVDQWGHGTTVAGTACGNAFANGKNKGVAPKTDIIMVESNFNAPDWLATVVDAVEYIYTIADSIGKPCVINASIGEYYGSHDGLDPYALYIDSLINAKKGHLFVAAAGNSGDYDPYHLHTEVTDTSLTWFKLNASSAFGVPTVFFEVWADTADLNNVNFSIGADKVSPGHSFRGRGQFFNAGSLPQNALTFDTIRNTNDDILGTIMYWFEPRDGQYLLQAYMQEPDSAQYHFRFETAGTGSFDVWTTSVFGTSNMENRADTIVGFTEIHKYVYPDTLQTIVSSFQCSPNVIAVGNYANDSGYVNNLGGWTPAPGEIRGKLAATSSKGPTRTGLIKPEVAASGAVTNSAYPLTGIDYFASNGLDSLLALGGMHYRNGGTSMASPVVAGVAALFLEQCPKADPSYFSDALINATYTDSFTGVVPNNAFGYGKLDGFETLINGKELATFSGNSVICEGDSNQFSITSSNVSYLWESGDTTSFQYFSDSIETYFMVTNLTTGCISDTMSITTSVAEKPTLECLTNTYDFCENTSITITESGGFNSVLWNDGLTINPRVFTQDYDGYILGLDTNSCLSDTCFITVTEQPNPAQATITNNNTILSTSSGYESYQWYLDGSIIAGANDSVYTAMQNGNYQVEVFNSYGCSTFSSITTISTVDINEHTINGTIYPNPNNGNFTIETNQYNVTLRLYSSLGKLISTTPLSDSTVHEFRNLSAGSYFLMLSDDLQVICKKIVVLK
;
A
#
# COMPACT_ATOMS: atom_id res chain seq x y z
N MET A 1 -13.78 -3.01 -43.55
CA MET A 1 -13.12 -1.70 -43.34
C MET A 1 -13.92 -0.66 -44.14
N THR A 2 -14.67 0.19 -43.42
CA THR A 2 -15.50 1.21 -44.01
C THR A 2 -14.63 2.41 -44.44
N LEU A 3 -15.07 3.19 -45.40
CA LEU A 3 -14.36 4.35 -45.95
C LEU A 3 -13.86 5.35 -44.91
N LYS A 4 -14.46 5.40 -43.70
CA LYS A 4 -14.02 6.22 -42.57
C LYS A 4 -12.66 5.79 -41.97
N HIS A 5 -12.31 4.52 -42.02
CA HIS A 5 -11.01 4.04 -41.53
C HIS A 5 -9.87 4.26 -42.50
N LEU A 6 -10.19 4.33 -43.81
CA LEU A 6 -9.18 4.65 -44.86
C LEU A 6 -8.80 6.14 -44.84
N LEU A 7 -9.77 7.01 -44.54
CA LEU A 7 -9.50 8.46 -44.39
C LEU A 7 -8.62 8.78 -43.16
N PHE A 8 -8.71 7.98 -42.08
CA PHE A 8 -7.90 8.16 -40.87
C PHE A 8 -6.41 7.89 -41.13
N PHE A 9 -6.08 6.89 -41.95
CA PHE A 9 -4.68 6.60 -42.31
C PHE A 9 -4.08 7.54 -43.38
N VAL A 10 -4.92 8.13 -44.22
CA VAL A 10 -4.46 9.07 -45.29
C VAL A 10 -4.21 10.47 -44.73
N PHE A 11 -4.88 10.88 -43.62
CA PHE A 11 -4.67 12.17 -42.97
C PHE A 11 -3.42 12.25 -42.06
N ILE A 12 -2.86 11.11 -41.65
CA ILE A 12 -1.57 11.10 -40.94
C ILE A 12 -0.38 11.41 -41.89
N GLY A 13 -0.57 11.29 -43.20
CA GLY A 13 0.47 11.52 -44.20
C GLY A 13 0.52 12.93 -44.85
N PHE A 14 -0.47 13.80 -44.66
CA PHE A 14 -0.50 15.13 -45.26
C PHE A 14 -0.89 16.21 -44.28
N GLY A 15 0.09 16.99 -43.84
CA GLY A 15 -0.10 18.35 -43.37
C GLY A 15 -0.22 18.59 -41.87
N ILE A 16 0.78 18.23 -41.11
CA ILE A 16 1.12 19.02 -39.90
C ILE A 16 2.15 20.06 -40.34
N ILE A 17 1.70 21.13 -41.00
CA ILE A 17 2.51 22.31 -41.20
C ILE A 17 2.01 23.37 -40.21
N GLY A 18 2.79 23.62 -39.16
CA GLY A 18 2.78 24.88 -38.49
C GLY A 18 2.29 25.00 -37.06
N LEU A 19 2.18 23.92 -36.26
CA LEU A 19 2.01 24.08 -34.81
C LEU A 19 3.38 23.93 -34.11
N PRO A 20 3.75 24.82 -33.18
CA PRO A 20 4.94 24.65 -32.40
C PRO A 20 4.84 23.35 -31.60
N GLN A 21 5.72 22.41 -31.88
CA GLN A 21 5.73 21.02 -31.37
C GLN A 21 5.61 20.89 -29.83
N ASN A 22 5.94 21.94 -29.10
CA ASN A 22 6.00 21.91 -27.63
C ASN A 22 4.70 22.29 -26.90
N LYS A 23 3.65 22.77 -27.55
CA LYS A 23 2.39 23.18 -26.90
C LYS A 23 1.44 22.02 -26.60
N PHE A 24 1.53 20.95 -27.36
CA PHE A 24 0.54 19.86 -27.39
C PHE A 24 1.15 18.48 -27.17
N GLU A 25 2.36 18.39 -26.63
CA GLU A 25 3.00 17.13 -26.36
C GLU A 25 2.09 16.26 -25.47
N GLY A 26 1.63 15.11 -25.99
CA GLY A 26 0.77 14.15 -25.28
C GLY A 26 -0.75 14.41 -25.35
N ASN A 27 -1.25 15.41 -26.04
CA ASN A 27 -2.69 15.73 -26.03
C ASN A 27 -3.47 15.20 -27.27
N PHE A 28 -3.31 13.91 -27.58
CA PHE A 28 -4.08 13.20 -28.59
C PHE A 28 -5.61 13.37 -28.39
N TYR A 29 -6.07 13.42 -27.15
CA TYR A 29 -7.49 13.60 -26.78
C TYR A 29 -8.04 14.97 -27.20
N LEU A 30 -7.25 16.03 -27.07
CA LEU A 30 -7.67 17.36 -27.54
C LEU A 30 -7.82 17.40 -29.06
N GLN A 31 -6.85 16.85 -29.79
CA GLN A 31 -6.91 16.79 -31.27
C GLN A 31 -8.12 15.99 -31.74
N LYS A 32 -8.36 14.82 -31.14
CA LYS A 32 -9.55 14.01 -31.47
C LYS A 32 -10.84 14.76 -31.13
N TYR A 33 -10.91 15.43 -29.99
CA TYR A 33 -12.07 16.19 -29.57
C TYR A 33 -12.38 17.33 -30.53
N LEU A 34 -11.36 18.08 -30.99
CA LEU A 34 -11.47 19.15 -31.95
C LEU A 34 -12.02 18.65 -33.29
N LEU A 35 -11.56 17.49 -33.77
CA LEU A 35 -12.07 16.88 -35.00
C LEU A 35 -13.55 16.46 -34.91
N ASP A 36 -13.92 15.87 -33.76
CA ASP A 36 -15.27 15.32 -33.57
C ASP A 36 -16.32 16.40 -33.23
N ASN A 37 -15.93 17.57 -32.71
CA ASN A 37 -16.83 18.57 -32.11
C ASN A 37 -16.66 20.00 -32.66
N SER A 38 -16.01 20.18 -33.81
CA SER A 38 -15.69 21.48 -34.40
C SER A 38 -16.92 22.40 -34.66
N ASN A 39 -18.11 21.87 -34.74
CA ASN A 39 -19.35 22.61 -34.94
C ASN A 39 -20.21 22.77 -33.70
N SER A 40 -19.80 22.22 -32.55
CA SER A 40 -20.56 22.27 -31.30
C SER A 40 -20.37 23.61 -30.58
N THR A 41 -21.45 24.22 -30.12
CA THR A 41 -21.43 25.41 -29.27
C THR A 41 -21.40 25.09 -27.77
N GLU A 42 -21.36 23.80 -27.42
CA GLU A 42 -21.24 23.36 -26.04
C GLU A 42 -19.88 23.77 -25.45
N LYS A 43 -19.88 24.31 -24.22
CA LYS A 43 -18.66 24.79 -23.56
C LYS A 43 -17.97 23.65 -22.82
N VAL A 44 -16.75 23.36 -23.25
CA VAL A 44 -15.88 22.34 -22.64
C VAL A 44 -14.87 22.98 -21.70
N GLY A 45 -14.59 22.30 -20.57
CA GLY A 45 -13.63 22.75 -19.54
C GLY A 45 -12.22 22.24 -19.83
N LEU A 46 -11.22 23.12 -19.67
CA LEU A 46 -9.80 22.75 -19.77
C LEU A 46 -8.96 23.62 -18.83
N PHE A 47 -7.77 23.15 -18.52
CA PHE A 47 -6.76 23.92 -17.79
C PHE A 47 -5.67 24.38 -18.73
N VAL A 48 -5.27 25.65 -18.64
CA VAL A 48 -4.23 26.24 -19.47
C VAL A 48 -3.18 26.99 -18.64
N LYS A 49 -1.97 27.12 -19.17
CA LYS A 49 -0.92 27.98 -18.62
C LYS A 49 -0.68 29.18 -19.51
N GLY A 50 -0.33 30.31 -18.90
CA GLY A 50 -0.01 31.57 -19.55
C GLY A 50 -0.18 32.73 -18.58
N ASP A 51 -0.03 33.99 -19.10
CA ASP A 51 -0.34 35.17 -18.29
C ASP A 51 -1.84 35.27 -17.99
N VAL A 52 -2.19 35.56 -16.76
CA VAL A 52 -3.61 35.55 -16.30
C VAL A 52 -4.46 36.61 -17.00
N SER A 53 -3.88 37.76 -17.31
CA SER A 53 -4.59 38.85 -17.96
C SER A 53 -4.88 38.49 -19.43
N GLU A 54 -3.90 37.92 -20.09
CA GLU A 54 -4.03 37.45 -21.49
C GLU A 54 -5.02 36.29 -21.58
N ILE A 55 -4.93 35.29 -20.72
CA ILE A 55 -5.87 34.16 -20.69
C ILE A 55 -7.31 34.63 -20.48
N LYS A 56 -7.57 35.56 -19.56
CA LYS A 56 -8.90 36.15 -19.36
C LYS A 56 -9.40 36.87 -20.60
N ASN A 57 -8.51 37.61 -21.26
CA ASN A 57 -8.86 38.36 -22.48
C ASN A 57 -9.22 37.39 -23.62
N ILE A 58 -8.36 36.41 -23.92
CA ILE A 58 -8.61 35.41 -24.97
C ILE A 58 -9.84 34.57 -24.64
N THR A 59 -10.03 34.17 -23.38
CA THR A 59 -11.23 33.43 -22.93
C THR A 59 -12.51 34.24 -23.27
N LYS A 60 -12.47 35.56 -23.06
CA LYS A 60 -13.60 36.43 -23.38
C LYS A 60 -13.79 36.59 -24.90
N GLN A 61 -12.71 36.70 -25.67
CA GLN A 61 -12.77 36.79 -27.15
C GLN A 61 -13.38 35.53 -27.75
N CYS A 62 -13.07 34.36 -27.22
CA CYS A 62 -13.64 33.06 -27.63
C CYS A 62 -14.93 32.73 -26.85
N SER A 63 -15.77 33.72 -26.52
CA SER A 63 -17.08 33.53 -25.86
C SER A 63 -17.04 32.57 -24.66
N GLY A 64 -15.85 32.36 -24.08
CA GLY A 64 -15.59 31.43 -22.99
C GLY A 64 -15.88 32.00 -21.61
N ILE A 65 -15.66 31.17 -20.59
CA ILE A 65 -15.84 31.52 -19.15
C ILE A 65 -14.54 31.22 -18.42
N TYR A 66 -13.94 32.22 -17.83
CA TYR A 66 -12.82 32.02 -16.90
C TYR A 66 -13.36 31.66 -15.50
N ARG A 67 -12.90 30.56 -14.88
CA ARG A 67 -13.43 30.03 -13.61
C ARG A 67 -12.50 30.27 -12.43
N GLY A 68 -11.18 30.32 -12.66
CA GLY A 68 -10.21 30.52 -11.58
C GLY A 68 -8.82 30.02 -11.95
N SER A 69 -7.90 30.06 -10.96
CA SER A 69 -6.53 29.56 -11.13
C SER A 69 -6.01 28.85 -9.89
N VAL A 70 -5.12 27.88 -10.10
CA VAL A 70 -4.43 27.14 -9.04
C VAL A 70 -3.01 26.76 -9.50
N LYS A 71 -1.99 27.10 -8.74
CA LYS A 71 -0.58 26.77 -9.02
C LYS A 71 -0.14 27.08 -10.46
N GLY A 72 -0.56 28.22 -11.02
CA GLY A 72 -0.22 28.66 -12.36
C GLY A 72 -1.02 28.03 -13.50
N TRP A 73 -1.96 27.14 -13.17
CA TRP A 73 -2.98 26.66 -14.10
C TRP A 73 -4.26 27.49 -14.00
N HIS A 74 -4.87 27.83 -15.16
CA HIS A 74 -6.10 28.59 -15.26
C HIS A 74 -7.22 27.70 -15.80
N TYR A 75 -8.31 27.58 -15.04
CA TYR A 75 -9.50 26.84 -15.46
C TYR A 75 -10.40 27.72 -16.30
N VAL A 76 -10.63 27.30 -17.53
CA VAL A 76 -11.51 27.99 -18.49
C VAL A 76 -12.53 27.02 -19.08
N ARG A 77 -13.65 27.55 -19.55
CA ARG A 77 -14.64 26.81 -20.35
C ARG A 77 -14.83 27.53 -21.65
N ILE A 78 -14.55 26.87 -22.78
CA ILE A 78 -14.56 27.44 -24.12
C ILE A 78 -15.58 26.67 -24.97
N PRO A 79 -16.40 27.36 -25.81
CA PRO A 79 -17.24 26.69 -26.80
C PRO A 79 -16.40 25.80 -27.70
N SER A 80 -16.88 24.59 -28.00
CA SER A 80 -16.12 23.60 -28.76
C SER A 80 -15.75 24.10 -30.19
N ASN A 81 -16.61 24.88 -30.80
CA ASN A 81 -16.36 25.50 -32.11
C ASN A 81 -15.33 26.63 -32.08
N GLU A 82 -15.01 27.20 -30.92
CA GLU A 82 -13.99 28.24 -30.72
C GLU A 82 -12.76 27.70 -30.04
N LEU A 83 -12.78 26.44 -29.63
CA LEU A 83 -11.72 25.81 -28.86
C LEU A 83 -10.39 25.71 -29.63
N GLN A 84 -10.42 25.48 -30.94
CA GLN A 84 -9.23 25.43 -31.77
C GLN A 84 -8.52 26.78 -31.79
N GLU A 85 -9.24 27.86 -32.07
CA GLU A 85 -8.72 29.24 -32.10
C GLU A 85 -8.15 29.61 -30.71
N PHE A 86 -8.84 29.23 -29.63
CA PHE A 86 -8.39 29.47 -28.28
C PHE A 86 -7.05 28.80 -27.99
N VAL A 87 -6.89 27.48 -28.26
CA VAL A 87 -5.68 26.75 -27.93
C VAL A 87 -4.47 27.08 -28.81
N GLU A 88 -4.73 27.51 -30.05
CA GLU A 88 -3.69 27.94 -30.98
C GLU A 88 -3.09 29.32 -30.66
N ASN A 89 -3.75 30.09 -29.81
CA ASN A 89 -3.29 31.44 -29.43
C ASN A 89 -1.88 31.38 -28.78
N GLN A 90 -1.00 32.29 -29.25
CA GLN A 90 0.41 32.30 -28.81
C GLN A 90 0.61 32.52 -27.33
N ASN A 91 -0.33 33.15 -26.62
CA ASN A 91 -0.29 33.42 -25.19
C ASN A 91 -0.75 32.20 -24.33
N ILE A 92 -1.25 31.12 -24.96
CA ILE A 92 -1.53 29.83 -24.32
C ILE A 92 -0.23 29.01 -24.38
N LEU A 93 0.45 28.88 -23.25
CA LEU A 93 1.76 28.22 -23.16
C LEU A 93 1.65 26.69 -23.05
N ASN A 94 0.60 26.19 -22.41
CA ASN A 94 0.34 24.78 -22.23
C ASN A 94 -1.16 24.54 -22.06
N VAL A 95 -1.64 23.34 -22.46
CA VAL A 95 -3.04 22.94 -22.36
C VAL A 95 -3.12 21.56 -21.72
N ASN A 96 -3.92 21.42 -20.67
CA ASN A 96 -4.30 20.14 -20.09
C ASN A 96 -5.79 19.92 -20.38
N PHE A 97 -6.06 19.00 -21.28
CA PHE A 97 -7.40 18.58 -21.66
C PHE A 97 -7.50 17.05 -21.63
N ARG A 98 -8.45 16.53 -20.88
CA ARG A 98 -8.70 15.08 -20.78
C ARG A 98 -10.17 14.83 -21.11
N ALA A 99 -10.42 14.35 -22.32
CA ALA A 99 -11.76 13.97 -22.77
C ALA A 99 -12.15 12.57 -22.26
N TYR A 100 -12.00 12.30 -20.98
CA TYR A 100 -12.58 11.09 -20.39
C TYR A 100 -14.05 11.34 -20.10
N LYS A 101 -14.93 10.49 -20.61
CA LYS A 101 -16.28 10.39 -20.06
C LYS A 101 -16.13 9.84 -18.64
N GLY A 102 -16.51 10.63 -17.65
CA GLY A 102 -16.71 10.13 -16.30
C GLY A 102 -17.76 9.03 -16.39
N SER A 103 -17.39 7.78 -16.14
CA SER A 103 -18.37 6.71 -15.92
C SER A 103 -18.75 6.72 -14.45
N ALA A 104 -20.05 6.65 -14.14
CA ALA A 104 -20.46 6.25 -12.81
C ALA A 104 -19.86 4.86 -12.55
N LEU A 105 -19.03 4.74 -11.53
CA LEU A 105 -18.43 3.46 -11.09
C LEU A 105 -19.56 2.64 -10.46
N ASN A 106 -20.32 1.90 -11.27
CA ASN A 106 -21.42 1.02 -10.83
C ASN A 106 -20.93 -0.32 -10.28
N ASP A 107 -19.65 -0.43 -9.93
CA ASP A 107 -19.06 -1.67 -9.45
C ASP A 107 -18.69 -1.53 -7.97
N THR A 108 -19.74 -1.50 -7.15
CA THR A 108 -19.60 -1.35 -5.70
C THR A 108 -18.83 -2.50 -5.05
N MET A 109 -18.88 -3.70 -5.63
CA MET A 109 -18.14 -4.87 -5.13
C MET A 109 -16.62 -4.59 -5.11
N ARG A 110 -16.05 -4.16 -6.24
CA ARG A 110 -14.61 -3.86 -6.30
C ARG A 110 -14.21 -2.65 -5.47
N VAL A 111 -15.10 -1.65 -5.34
CA VAL A 111 -14.86 -0.48 -4.49
C VAL A 111 -14.88 -0.85 -3.02
N ASN A 112 -15.89 -1.63 -2.58
CA ASN A 112 -16.06 -1.99 -1.18
C ASN A 112 -14.92 -2.88 -0.67
N ASN A 113 -14.32 -3.69 -1.54
CA ASN A 113 -13.20 -4.57 -1.19
C ASN A 113 -11.83 -4.03 -1.67
N ARG A 114 -11.75 -2.76 -2.10
CA ARG A 114 -10.55 -2.05 -2.58
C ARG A 114 -9.81 -2.74 -3.74
N ILE A 115 -10.53 -3.46 -4.58
CA ILE A 115 -9.95 -4.17 -5.73
C ILE A 115 -9.48 -3.20 -6.82
N ASN A 116 -10.17 -2.04 -6.96
CA ASN A 116 -9.77 -1.04 -7.95
C ASN A 116 -8.37 -0.46 -7.68
N ASP A 117 -7.97 -0.34 -6.41
CA ASP A 117 -6.64 0.12 -6.02
C ASP A 117 -5.56 -0.87 -6.49
N ILE A 118 -5.85 -2.18 -6.45
CA ILE A 118 -4.95 -3.23 -6.95
C ILE A 118 -4.81 -3.14 -8.47
N HIS A 119 -5.93 -3.07 -9.19
CA HIS A 119 -5.91 -2.97 -10.66
C HIS A 119 -5.23 -1.70 -11.16
N LEU A 120 -5.19 -0.64 -10.34
CA LEU A 120 -4.49 0.61 -10.66
C LEU A 120 -3.00 0.59 -10.27
N GLY A 121 -2.57 -0.41 -9.52
CA GLY A 121 -1.23 -0.42 -8.93
C GLY A 121 -1.03 0.78 -8.01
N ALA A 122 -2.05 1.10 -7.18
CA ALA A 122 -1.96 2.23 -6.27
C ALA A 122 -0.81 2.06 -5.27
N ALA A 123 -0.13 3.17 -4.91
CA ALA A 123 0.91 3.11 -3.90
C ALA A 123 0.33 2.68 -2.52
N PRO A 124 1.01 1.84 -1.76
CA PRO A 124 2.38 1.36 -1.89
C PRO A 124 2.54 0.05 -2.69
N LEU A 125 1.48 -0.47 -3.33
CA LEU A 125 1.58 -1.69 -4.14
C LEU A 125 2.46 -1.47 -5.39
N ASN A 126 2.31 -0.33 -6.06
CA ASN A 126 3.07 0.15 -7.23
C ASN A 126 3.07 -0.78 -8.47
N THR A 127 2.38 -1.91 -8.39
CA THR A 127 2.24 -2.90 -9.46
C THR A 127 0.77 -3.19 -9.67
N SER A 128 0.31 -3.11 -10.91
CA SER A 128 -1.06 -3.53 -11.27
C SER A 128 -1.11 -5.04 -11.36
N LEU A 129 -2.02 -5.65 -10.60
CA LEU A 129 -2.27 -7.08 -10.60
C LEU A 129 -3.71 -7.34 -11.07
N ASP A 130 -3.91 -8.33 -11.91
CA ASP A 130 -5.21 -8.66 -12.51
C ASP A 130 -5.44 -10.17 -12.71
N GLY A 131 -4.59 -11.00 -12.09
CA GLY A 131 -4.69 -12.47 -12.05
C GLY A 131 -3.92 -13.17 -13.18
N ASP A 132 -3.04 -12.47 -13.89
CA ASP A 132 -2.27 -13.06 -14.98
C ASP A 132 -1.36 -14.20 -14.46
N GLY A 133 -1.33 -15.31 -15.19
CA GLY A 133 -0.52 -16.46 -14.83
C GLY A 133 -1.11 -17.37 -13.74
N VAL A 134 -2.31 -17.09 -13.21
CA VAL A 134 -2.98 -17.84 -12.15
C VAL A 134 -4.21 -18.56 -12.67
N ILE A 135 -4.52 -19.72 -12.13
CA ILE A 135 -5.74 -20.48 -12.41
C ILE A 135 -6.75 -20.24 -11.29
N VAL A 136 -7.99 -19.89 -11.64
CA VAL A 136 -9.15 -20.00 -10.75
C VAL A 136 -9.93 -21.25 -11.12
N GLY A 137 -9.93 -22.22 -10.22
CA GLY A 137 -10.78 -23.39 -10.27
C GLY A 137 -12.15 -23.09 -9.65
N LEU A 138 -13.23 -23.50 -10.29
CA LEU A 138 -14.59 -23.29 -9.84
C LEU A 138 -15.30 -24.64 -9.73
N ILE A 139 -15.93 -24.92 -8.59
CA ILE A 139 -16.79 -26.08 -8.39
C ILE A 139 -18.19 -25.55 -8.11
N ASP A 140 -19.08 -25.64 -9.09
CA ASP A 140 -20.39 -25.01 -9.03
C ASP A 140 -21.41 -25.69 -9.97
N ALA A 141 -22.44 -24.97 -10.41
CA ALA A 141 -23.52 -25.45 -11.26
C ALA A 141 -23.26 -25.31 -12.79
N GLY A 142 -21.98 -25.19 -13.20
CA GLY A 142 -21.60 -24.98 -14.59
C GLY A 142 -21.26 -23.54 -14.92
N ILE A 143 -21.00 -23.26 -16.20
CA ILE A 143 -20.66 -21.95 -16.71
C ILE A 143 -21.18 -21.75 -18.12
N ASP A 144 -21.79 -20.60 -18.40
CA ASP A 144 -21.99 -20.16 -19.79
C ASP A 144 -20.69 -19.59 -20.37
N PHE A 145 -19.84 -20.48 -20.88
CA PHE A 145 -18.57 -20.13 -21.51
C PHE A 145 -18.69 -19.28 -22.78
N LEU A 146 -19.92 -19.10 -23.33
CA LEU A 146 -20.21 -18.21 -24.45
C LEU A 146 -20.46 -16.76 -24.01
N HIS A 147 -20.61 -16.52 -22.70
CA HIS A 147 -20.75 -15.15 -22.21
C HIS A 147 -19.47 -14.36 -22.50
N PRO A 148 -19.55 -13.14 -23.10
CA PRO A 148 -18.37 -12.39 -23.52
C PRO A 148 -17.35 -12.12 -22.41
N ASP A 149 -17.75 -12.05 -21.15
CA ASP A 149 -16.83 -11.86 -20.02
C ASP A 149 -15.86 -13.04 -19.78
N PHE A 150 -16.08 -14.17 -20.43
CA PHE A 150 -15.21 -15.34 -20.40
C PHE A 150 -14.47 -15.57 -21.72
N MET A 151 -14.49 -14.60 -22.62
CA MET A 151 -13.82 -14.65 -23.91
C MET A 151 -12.61 -13.74 -23.97
N ASN A 152 -11.65 -14.12 -24.77
CA ASN A 152 -10.55 -13.28 -25.24
C ASN A 152 -11.01 -12.32 -26.36
N PRO A 153 -10.26 -11.25 -26.67
CA PRO A 153 -10.60 -10.33 -27.76
C PRO A 153 -10.73 -10.98 -29.15
N ASP A 154 -10.12 -12.15 -29.34
CA ASP A 154 -10.22 -12.94 -30.58
C ASP A 154 -11.45 -13.88 -30.58
N SER A 155 -12.30 -13.79 -29.59
CA SER A 155 -13.48 -14.64 -29.33
C SER A 155 -13.16 -16.08 -28.95
N SER A 156 -11.92 -16.42 -28.64
CA SER A 156 -11.61 -17.70 -28.01
C SER A 156 -11.99 -17.69 -26.54
N THR A 157 -12.29 -18.87 -25.98
CA THR A 157 -12.67 -18.98 -24.57
C THR A 157 -11.45 -18.81 -23.66
N ARG A 158 -11.66 -18.24 -22.45
CA ARG A 158 -10.73 -18.23 -21.31
C ARG A 158 -10.91 -19.44 -20.40
N VAL A 159 -11.95 -20.26 -20.63
CA VAL A 159 -12.15 -21.53 -19.91
C VAL A 159 -11.17 -22.56 -20.49
N MET A 160 -10.12 -22.84 -19.73
CA MET A 160 -9.08 -23.79 -20.13
C MET A 160 -9.59 -25.22 -20.15
N TYR A 161 -10.33 -25.57 -19.10
CA TYR A 161 -10.94 -26.89 -18.94
C TYR A 161 -12.31 -26.75 -18.32
N LEU A 162 -13.22 -27.62 -18.75
CA LEU A 162 -14.56 -27.77 -18.24
C LEU A 162 -14.86 -29.25 -18.03
N TRP A 163 -15.24 -29.66 -16.83
CA TRP A 163 -15.72 -31.00 -16.51
C TRP A 163 -17.15 -30.92 -15.98
N ASP A 164 -18.06 -31.56 -16.69
CA ASP A 164 -19.45 -31.67 -16.30
C ASP A 164 -19.70 -33.05 -15.74
N GLN A 165 -19.87 -33.14 -14.44
CA GLN A 165 -20.11 -34.39 -13.70
C GLN A 165 -21.55 -34.91 -13.85
N THR A 166 -22.46 -34.11 -14.40
CA THR A 166 -23.88 -34.48 -14.56
C THR A 166 -24.15 -35.34 -15.78
N LEU A 167 -23.24 -35.31 -16.75
CA LEU A 167 -23.39 -35.94 -18.05
C LEU A 167 -23.02 -37.43 -18.04
N GLY A 168 -23.74 -38.21 -18.84
CA GLY A 168 -23.45 -39.62 -19.02
C GLY A 168 -22.08 -39.89 -19.65
N VAL A 169 -21.61 -41.13 -19.44
CA VAL A 169 -20.31 -41.61 -19.93
C VAL A 169 -20.25 -41.64 -21.45
N ASN A 170 -19.20 -41.08 -22.04
CA ASN A 170 -18.92 -41.13 -23.48
C ASN A 170 -17.40 -40.97 -23.78
N GLN A 171 -17.04 -40.66 -25.02
CA GLN A 171 -15.63 -40.45 -25.45
C GLN A 171 -14.91 -39.26 -24.81
N TYR A 172 -15.66 -38.37 -24.16
CA TYR A 172 -15.12 -37.20 -23.42
C TYR A 172 -15.03 -37.46 -21.92
N THR A 173 -15.37 -38.68 -21.44
CA THR A 173 -15.26 -39.02 -20.02
C THR A 173 -13.80 -39.09 -19.60
N PRO A 174 -13.39 -38.36 -18.53
CA PRO A 174 -12.00 -38.43 -18.04
C PRO A 174 -11.73 -39.84 -17.49
N ALA A 175 -10.77 -40.54 -18.07
CA ALA A 175 -10.49 -41.94 -17.78
C ALA A 175 -10.11 -42.20 -16.31
N GLN A 176 -9.54 -41.21 -15.61
CA GLN A 176 -9.18 -41.33 -14.21
C GLN A 176 -10.40 -41.47 -13.30
N TYR A 177 -11.47 -40.74 -13.59
CA TYR A 177 -12.68 -40.68 -12.75
C TYR A 177 -13.79 -41.64 -13.25
N GLY A 178 -13.86 -41.84 -14.56
CA GLY A 178 -14.80 -42.79 -15.15
C GLY A 178 -16.28 -42.33 -15.24
N TYR A 179 -16.56 -41.06 -14.99
CA TYR A 179 -17.88 -40.45 -15.10
C TYR A 179 -17.81 -39.00 -15.59
N GLY A 180 -18.93 -38.40 -15.96
CA GLY A 180 -19.04 -37.09 -16.52
C GLY A 180 -18.34 -36.93 -17.87
N GLN A 181 -18.22 -35.71 -18.35
CA GLN A 181 -17.56 -35.36 -19.61
C GLN A 181 -16.70 -34.14 -19.42
N HIS A 182 -15.52 -34.12 -20.05
CA HIS A 182 -14.59 -32.98 -19.95
C HIS A 182 -14.10 -32.48 -21.32
N TRP A 183 -13.83 -31.20 -21.40
CA TRP A 183 -13.33 -30.52 -22.59
C TRP A 183 -12.22 -29.54 -22.21
N ASP A 184 -11.19 -29.53 -23.03
CA ASP A 184 -10.17 -28.46 -23.03
C ASP A 184 -10.66 -27.26 -23.88
N SER A 185 -9.97 -26.14 -23.78
CA SER A 185 -10.31 -24.90 -24.49
C SER A 185 -10.42 -25.10 -26.02
N THR A 186 -9.60 -25.99 -26.59
CA THR A 186 -9.68 -26.32 -28.03
C THR A 186 -11.02 -26.93 -28.38
N LYS A 187 -11.48 -27.90 -27.61
CA LYS A 187 -12.77 -28.55 -27.82
C LYS A 187 -13.94 -27.60 -27.54
N ILE A 188 -13.83 -26.75 -26.56
CA ILE A 188 -14.84 -25.71 -26.28
C ILE A 188 -14.96 -24.75 -27.46
N ASN A 189 -13.83 -24.23 -27.97
CA ASN A 189 -13.80 -23.33 -29.14
C ASN A 189 -14.33 -24.00 -30.43
N LEU A 190 -14.24 -25.34 -30.53
CA LEU A 190 -14.83 -26.10 -31.62
C LEU A 190 -16.33 -26.38 -31.42
N GLY A 191 -16.94 -25.92 -30.34
CA GLY A 191 -18.35 -26.14 -30.03
C GLY A 191 -18.69 -27.60 -29.67
N LEU A 192 -17.75 -28.36 -29.14
CA LEU A 192 -17.95 -29.78 -28.77
C LEU A 192 -18.45 -29.94 -27.33
N SER A 193 -18.37 -28.90 -26.52
CA SER A 193 -18.94 -28.90 -25.17
C SER A 193 -20.44 -28.81 -25.24
N THR A 194 -21.12 -29.66 -24.45
CA THR A 194 -22.57 -29.67 -24.29
C THR A 194 -23.05 -29.19 -22.91
N ASN A 195 -22.10 -28.67 -22.12
CA ASN A 195 -22.40 -28.10 -20.82
C ASN A 195 -23.31 -26.87 -20.94
N VAL A 196 -24.26 -26.75 -20.01
CA VAL A 196 -25.19 -25.62 -19.93
C VAL A 196 -25.45 -25.32 -18.46
N ASP A 197 -25.03 -24.15 -17.97
CA ASP A 197 -25.43 -23.70 -16.63
C ASP A 197 -26.92 -23.35 -16.61
N GLN A 198 -27.71 -24.30 -16.19
CA GLN A 198 -29.19 -24.15 -16.12
C GLN A 198 -29.65 -23.25 -15.00
N TRP A 199 -28.86 -23.11 -13.94
CA TRP A 199 -29.21 -22.32 -12.76
C TRP A 199 -28.69 -20.89 -12.83
N GLY A 200 -27.68 -20.66 -13.65
CA GLY A 200 -26.97 -19.36 -13.74
C GLY A 200 -26.09 -19.01 -12.53
N HIS A 201 -26.03 -19.95 -11.56
CA HIS A 201 -25.28 -19.71 -10.34
C HIS A 201 -23.77 -19.74 -10.58
N GLY A 202 -23.26 -20.80 -11.22
CA GLY A 202 -21.84 -20.94 -11.50
C GLY A 202 -21.32 -19.87 -12.48
N THR A 203 -22.14 -19.48 -13.48
CA THR A 203 -21.81 -18.35 -14.36
C THR A 203 -21.64 -17.05 -13.58
N THR A 204 -22.51 -16.79 -12.59
CA THR A 204 -22.44 -15.58 -11.76
C THR A 204 -21.24 -15.62 -10.81
N VAL A 205 -20.94 -16.78 -10.23
CA VAL A 205 -19.76 -17.00 -9.39
C VAL A 205 -18.48 -16.77 -10.19
N ALA A 206 -18.38 -17.39 -11.38
CA ALA A 206 -17.25 -17.21 -12.30
C ALA A 206 -17.07 -15.75 -12.73
N GLY A 207 -18.15 -15.05 -13.06
CA GLY A 207 -18.12 -13.64 -13.43
C GLY A 207 -17.64 -12.75 -12.30
N THR A 208 -18.01 -13.07 -11.05
CA THR A 208 -17.56 -12.31 -9.86
C THR A 208 -16.06 -12.48 -9.62
N ALA A 209 -15.53 -13.69 -9.74
CA ALA A 209 -14.09 -13.93 -9.60
C ALA A 209 -13.29 -13.45 -10.82
N CYS A 210 -13.69 -13.86 -12.02
CA CYS A 210 -12.85 -13.90 -13.24
C CYS A 210 -13.38 -13.07 -14.42
N GLY A 211 -14.57 -12.47 -14.34
CA GLY A 211 -15.18 -11.73 -15.46
C GLY A 211 -14.29 -10.58 -15.92
N ASN A 212 -13.99 -10.50 -17.23
CA ASN A 212 -13.13 -9.46 -17.78
C ASN A 212 -13.86 -8.17 -18.22
N ALA A 213 -15.17 -8.12 -18.05
CA ALA A 213 -16.06 -7.04 -18.48
C ALA A 213 -16.10 -6.83 -20.00
N PHE A 214 -15.74 -7.81 -20.78
CA PHE A 214 -15.71 -7.68 -22.25
C PHE A 214 -17.10 -7.49 -22.84
N ALA A 215 -18.14 -7.95 -22.16
CA ALA A 215 -19.53 -7.82 -22.60
C ALA A 215 -19.97 -6.37 -22.82
N ASN A 216 -19.63 -5.46 -21.90
CA ASN A 216 -20.10 -4.07 -21.95
C ASN A 216 -19.20 -3.06 -21.21
N GLY A 217 -18.03 -3.47 -20.76
CA GLY A 217 -17.08 -2.64 -19.99
C GLY A 217 -17.48 -2.40 -18.52
N LYS A 218 -18.46 -3.15 -18.00
CA LYS A 218 -18.98 -3.01 -16.61
C LYS A 218 -18.95 -4.33 -15.87
N ASN A 219 -19.10 -4.25 -14.54
CA ASN A 219 -19.17 -5.40 -13.66
C ASN A 219 -18.00 -6.38 -13.81
N LYS A 220 -16.81 -5.84 -14.00
CA LYS A 220 -15.56 -6.59 -14.05
C LYS A 220 -15.33 -7.37 -12.76
N GLY A 221 -14.93 -8.61 -12.87
CA GLY A 221 -14.55 -9.46 -11.74
C GLY A 221 -13.28 -8.98 -11.03
N VAL A 222 -12.89 -9.72 -10.01
CA VAL A 222 -11.74 -9.39 -9.17
C VAL A 222 -10.43 -9.68 -9.87
N ALA A 223 -10.29 -10.85 -10.51
CA ALA A 223 -9.08 -11.31 -11.19
C ALA A 223 -9.37 -11.59 -12.68
N PRO A 224 -9.50 -10.54 -13.51
CA PRO A 224 -10.06 -10.62 -14.86
C PRO A 224 -9.14 -11.27 -15.89
N LYS A 225 -7.89 -11.55 -15.58
CA LYS A 225 -6.95 -12.22 -16.50
C LYS A 225 -6.60 -13.64 -16.11
N THR A 226 -7.21 -14.16 -15.05
CA THR A 226 -7.01 -15.57 -14.68
C THR A 226 -7.49 -16.53 -15.77
N ASP A 227 -6.82 -17.66 -15.85
CA ASP A 227 -7.34 -18.82 -16.55
C ASP A 227 -8.43 -19.50 -15.71
N ILE A 228 -9.42 -20.10 -16.36
CA ILE A 228 -10.58 -20.66 -15.68
C ILE A 228 -10.62 -22.18 -15.88
N ILE A 229 -10.78 -22.92 -14.78
CA ILE A 229 -11.17 -24.33 -14.82
C ILE A 229 -12.51 -24.43 -14.11
N MET A 230 -13.51 -24.96 -14.78
CA MET A 230 -14.84 -25.18 -14.23
C MET A 230 -15.15 -26.65 -14.07
N VAL A 231 -15.65 -27.04 -12.92
CA VAL A 231 -16.30 -28.33 -12.70
C VAL A 231 -17.75 -28.10 -12.33
N GLU A 232 -18.67 -28.57 -13.19
CA GLU A 232 -20.08 -28.63 -12.88
C GLU A 232 -20.36 -29.83 -11.97
N SER A 233 -20.72 -29.52 -10.73
CA SER A 233 -20.98 -30.52 -9.69
C SER A 233 -22.35 -31.19 -9.88
N ASN A 234 -22.39 -32.52 -9.72
CA ASN A 234 -23.66 -33.26 -9.73
C ASN A 234 -24.28 -33.26 -8.33
N PHE A 235 -25.05 -32.24 -7.99
CA PHE A 235 -25.75 -32.13 -6.70
C PHE A 235 -26.75 -33.27 -6.38
N ASN A 236 -27.07 -34.09 -7.37
CA ASN A 236 -27.94 -35.27 -7.17
C ASN A 236 -27.13 -36.56 -7.02
N ALA A 237 -25.83 -36.55 -7.06
CA ALA A 237 -25.01 -37.71 -6.82
C ALA A 237 -25.18 -38.20 -5.37
N PRO A 238 -25.43 -39.51 -5.15
CA PRO A 238 -25.61 -40.05 -3.81
C PRO A 238 -24.34 -40.00 -2.95
N ASP A 239 -23.21 -39.82 -3.59
CA ASP A 239 -21.87 -39.66 -3.03
C ASP A 239 -21.29 -38.27 -3.33
N TRP A 240 -22.10 -37.24 -3.30
CA TRP A 240 -21.80 -35.89 -3.75
C TRP A 240 -20.47 -35.33 -3.19
N LEU A 241 -20.20 -35.50 -1.88
CA LEU A 241 -18.91 -35.03 -1.31
C LEU A 241 -17.70 -35.75 -1.94
N ALA A 242 -17.81 -37.01 -2.32
CA ALA A 242 -16.74 -37.72 -3.03
C ALA A 242 -16.53 -37.11 -4.44
N THR A 243 -17.60 -36.71 -5.12
CA THR A 243 -17.48 -36.04 -6.43
C THR A 243 -16.87 -34.65 -6.30
N VAL A 244 -17.01 -33.96 -5.16
CA VAL A 244 -16.32 -32.71 -4.84
C VAL A 244 -14.83 -32.95 -4.63
N VAL A 245 -14.43 -34.02 -3.92
CA VAL A 245 -13.03 -34.43 -3.78
C VAL A 245 -12.39 -34.65 -5.17
N ASP A 246 -13.07 -35.41 -6.03
CA ASP A 246 -12.61 -35.65 -7.40
C ASP A 246 -12.46 -34.33 -8.20
N ALA A 247 -13.37 -33.38 -8.00
CA ALA A 247 -13.30 -32.05 -8.64
C ALA A 247 -12.07 -31.27 -8.17
N VAL A 248 -11.75 -31.29 -6.88
CA VAL A 248 -10.57 -30.65 -6.31
C VAL A 248 -9.29 -31.27 -6.86
N GLU A 249 -9.20 -32.61 -6.86
CA GLU A 249 -8.05 -33.32 -7.42
C GLU A 249 -7.89 -33.02 -8.92
N TYR A 250 -8.99 -33.03 -9.69
CA TYR A 250 -8.98 -32.69 -11.11
C TYR A 250 -8.38 -31.30 -11.37
N ILE A 251 -8.85 -30.30 -10.66
CA ILE A 251 -8.41 -28.92 -10.85
C ILE A 251 -6.92 -28.76 -10.50
N TYR A 252 -6.50 -29.25 -9.33
CA TYR A 252 -5.08 -29.13 -8.93
C TYR A 252 -4.16 -29.97 -9.80
N THR A 253 -4.57 -31.16 -10.24
CA THR A 253 -3.79 -31.98 -11.15
C THR A 253 -3.51 -31.25 -12.48
N ILE A 254 -4.52 -30.59 -13.03
CA ILE A 254 -4.34 -29.77 -14.25
C ILE A 254 -3.43 -28.58 -13.98
N ALA A 255 -3.67 -27.82 -12.92
CA ALA A 255 -2.86 -26.66 -12.56
C ALA A 255 -1.38 -27.04 -12.39
N ASP A 256 -1.11 -28.17 -11.75
CA ASP A 256 0.21 -28.73 -11.55
C ASP A 256 0.89 -29.15 -12.85
N SER A 257 0.14 -29.76 -13.75
CA SER A 257 0.65 -30.17 -15.06
C SER A 257 1.05 -28.98 -15.95
N ILE A 258 0.38 -27.84 -15.75
CA ILE A 258 0.63 -26.59 -16.46
C ILE A 258 1.73 -25.77 -15.75
N GLY A 259 1.95 -26.03 -14.45
CA GLY A 259 2.93 -25.34 -13.62
C GLY A 259 2.46 -23.95 -13.14
N LYS A 260 1.15 -23.72 -13.07
CA LYS A 260 0.56 -22.48 -12.58
C LYS A 260 0.02 -22.64 -11.14
N PRO A 261 0.12 -21.61 -10.30
CA PRO A 261 -0.59 -21.57 -9.02
C PRO A 261 -2.11 -21.55 -9.24
N CYS A 262 -2.85 -22.08 -8.28
CA CYS A 262 -4.29 -22.26 -8.41
C CYS A 262 -5.03 -21.96 -7.11
N VAL A 263 -6.10 -21.16 -7.19
CA VAL A 263 -7.09 -21.05 -6.14
C VAL A 263 -8.40 -21.71 -6.59
N ILE A 264 -8.96 -22.55 -5.74
CA ILE A 264 -10.31 -23.10 -5.95
C ILE A 264 -11.33 -22.24 -5.20
N ASN A 265 -12.46 -21.92 -5.86
CA ASN A 265 -13.64 -21.39 -5.23
C ASN A 265 -14.75 -22.45 -5.25
N ALA A 266 -15.31 -22.79 -4.07
CA ALA A 266 -16.45 -23.66 -3.92
C ALA A 266 -17.62 -22.89 -3.27
N SER A 267 -18.54 -22.41 -4.11
CA SER A 267 -19.75 -21.73 -3.63
C SER A 267 -20.89 -22.74 -3.37
N ILE A 268 -20.55 -23.89 -2.84
CA ILE A 268 -21.39 -25.08 -2.63
C ILE A 268 -21.20 -25.65 -1.23
N GLY A 269 -22.08 -26.48 -0.74
CA GLY A 269 -21.91 -27.20 0.51
C GLY A 269 -23.19 -27.82 1.04
N GLU A 270 -23.07 -28.58 2.12
CA GLU A 270 -24.20 -29.23 2.84
C GLU A 270 -24.17 -28.86 4.33
N TYR A 271 -25.31 -29.12 5.01
CA TYR A 271 -25.46 -28.75 6.42
C TYR A 271 -25.46 -29.96 7.35
N TYR A 272 -25.26 -31.17 6.84
CA TYR A 272 -25.07 -32.38 7.62
C TYR A 272 -23.59 -32.61 7.92
N GLY A 273 -23.31 -33.28 9.04
CA GLY A 273 -21.95 -33.67 9.40
C GLY A 273 -21.45 -33.05 10.69
N SER A 274 -20.16 -33.28 10.97
CA SER A 274 -19.55 -32.94 12.27
C SER A 274 -19.26 -31.46 12.49
N HIS A 275 -19.37 -30.65 11.48
CA HIS A 275 -19.03 -29.20 11.51
C HIS A 275 -17.65 -28.88 12.14
N ASP A 276 -16.66 -29.75 11.96
CA ASP A 276 -15.31 -29.63 12.53
C ASP A 276 -14.16 -29.73 11.50
N GLY A 277 -14.51 -30.11 10.26
CA GLY A 277 -13.51 -30.32 9.19
C GLY A 277 -12.66 -31.58 9.38
N LEU A 278 -13.10 -32.54 10.21
CA LEU A 278 -12.40 -33.78 10.49
C LEU A 278 -13.04 -35.01 9.79
N ASP A 279 -14.07 -34.79 9.00
CA ASP A 279 -14.63 -35.87 8.17
C ASP A 279 -13.64 -36.28 7.06
N PRO A 280 -13.70 -37.53 6.55
CA PRO A 280 -12.74 -38.03 5.58
C PRO A 280 -12.61 -37.19 4.31
N TYR A 281 -13.70 -36.57 3.83
CA TYR A 281 -13.71 -35.74 2.63
C TYR A 281 -12.94 -34.42 2.87
N ALA A 282 -13.22 -33.76 4.02
CA ALA A 282 -12.53 -32.56 4.42
C ALA A 282 -11.01 -32.82 4.58
N LEU A 283 -10.64 -33.92 5.26
CA LEU A 283 -9.24 -34.31 5.44
C LEU A 283 -8.55 -34.63 4.11
N TYR A 284 -9.25 -35.25 3.16
CA TYR A 284 -8.67 -35.55 1.85
C TYR A 284 -8.47 -34.26 1.04
N ILE A 285 -9.45 -33.36 1.01
CA ILE A 285 -9.34 -32.04 0.37
C ILE A 285 -8.19 -31.26 1.01
N ASP A 286 -8.09 -31.27 2.33
CA ASP A 286 -7.00 -30.62 3.05
C ASP A 286 -5.62 -31.16 2.64
N SER A 287 -5.53 -32.47 2.43
CA SER A 287 -4.30 -33.09 1.93
C SER A 287 -3.94 -32.64 0.50
N LEU A 288 -4.93 -32.44 -0.38
CA LEU A 288 -4.72 -31.92 -1.74
C LEU A 288 -4.27 -30.45 -1.74
N ILE A 289 -4.84 -29.64 -0.86
CA ILE A 289 -4.45 -28.23 -0.69
C ILE A 289 -2.98 -28.16 -0.27
N ASN A 290 -2.58 -28.99 0.70
CA ASN A 290 -1.21 -28.98 1.23
C ASN A 290 -0.20 -29.75 0.39
N ALA A 291 -0.65 -30.47 -0.66
CA ALA A 291 0.25 -31.27 -1.52
C ALA A 291 1.30 -30.43 -2.23
N LYS A 292 0.99 -29.17 -2.55
CA LYS A 292 1.90 -28.29 -3.26
C LYS A 292 1.69 -26.82 -2.88
N LYS A 293 2.76 -26.06 -2.81
CA LYS A 293 2.70 -24.60 -2.67
C LYS A 293 2.06 -23.95 -3.88
N GLY A 294 1.28 -22.89 -3.64
CA GLY A 294 0.47 -22.24 -4.68
C GLY A 294 -0.92 -22.84 -4.85
N HIS A 295 -1.33 -23.77 -4.00
CA HIS A 295 -2.70 -24.25 -3.89
C HIS A 295 -3.42 -23.48 -2.77
N LEU A 296 -4.54 -22.82 -3.10
CA LEU A 296 -5.41 -22.13 -2.14
C LEU A 296 -6.86 -22.59 -2.35
N PHE A 297 -7.66 -22.51 -1.29
CA PHE A 297 -9.07 -22.90 -1.34
C PHE A 297 -9.93 -21.89 -0.59
N VAL A 298 -10.97 -21.39 -1.25
CA VAL A 298 -11.94 -20.46 -0.70
C VAL A 298 -13.34 -21.04 -0.87
N ALA A 299 -14.18 -20.95 0.15
CA ALA A 299 -15.53 -21.50 0.12
C ALA A 299 -16.56 -20.55 0.72
N ALA A 300 -17.80 -20.69 0.29
CA ALA A 300 -18.93 -19.99 0.88
C ALA A 300 -19.22 -20.52 2.29
N ALA A 301 -19.49 -19.63 3.26
CA ALA A 301 -19.83 -20.05 4.62
C ALA A 301 -21.23 -20.65 4.73
N GLY A 302 -22.12 -20.39 3.76
CA GLY A 302 -23.48 -20.84 3.76
C GLY A 302 -24.50 -19.71 3.92
N ASN A 303 -25.77 -20.03 3.65
CA ASN A 303 -26.87 -19.06 3.59
C ASN A 303 -28.01 -19.37 4.55
N SER A 304 -27.70 -19.87 5.74
CA SER A 304 -28.70 -20.33 6.73
C SER A 304 -28.75 -19.44 7.99
N GLY A 305 -28.19 -18.24 7.92
CA GLY A 305 -28.12 -17.36 9.09
C GLY A 305 -29.43 -16.76 9.58
N ASP A 306 -30.50 -16.78 8.76
CA ASP A 306 -31.83 -16.25 9.07
C ASP A 306 -32.91 -17.33 9.15
N TYR A 307 -32.53 -18.63 8.98
CA TYR A 307 -33.45 -19.72 9.23
C TYR A 307 -33.81 -19.82 10.72
N ASP A 308 -34.94 -20.46 11.00
CA ASP A 308 -35.26 -20.90 12.36
C ASP A 308 -34.05 -21.69 12.91
N PRO A 309 -33.70 -21.53 14.20
CA PRO A 309 -32.56 -22.22 14.76
C PRO A 309 -32.64 -23.73 14.55
N TYR A 310 -31.55 -24.29 14.01
CA TYR A 310 -31.46 -25.74 13.69
C TYR A 310 -30.20 -26.37 14.31
N HIS A 311 -29.45 -25.61 15.10
CA HIS A 311 -28.33 -26.07 15.88
C HIS A 311 -28.65 -25.97 17.38
N LEU A 312 -28.07 -26.86 18.15
CA LEU A 312 -28.18 -26.91 19.60
C LEU A 312 -26.84 -27.39 20.18
N HIS A 313 -26.22 -26.59 21.00
CA HIS A 313 -25.14 -27.04 21.87
C HIS A 313 -25.69 -27.35 23.26
N THR A 314 -25.32 -28.50 23.82
CA THR A 314 -25.80 -28.95 25.13
C THR A 314 -24.65 -29.41 26.02
N GLU A 315 -24.55 -28.80 27.18
CA GLU A 315 -23.75 -29.29 28.29
C GLU A 315 -24.69 -29.96 29.32
N VAL A 316 -24.67 -31.27 29.37
CA VAL A 316 -25.52 -32.06 30.30
C VAL A 316 -24.78 -32.17 31.64
N THR A 317 -25.40 -31.69 32.70
CA THR A 317 -24.92 -31.85 34.08
C THR A 317 -25.82 -32.73 34.97
N ASP A 318 -27.00 -33.01 34.51
CA ASP A 318 -27.99 -33.90 35.13
C ASP A 318 -28.99 -34.41 34.08
N THR A 319 -29.98 -33.58 33.72
CA THR A 319 -30.97 -33.87 32.68
C THR A 319 -31.22 -32.66 31.80
N SER A 320 -31.32 -32.87 30.51
CA SER A 320 -31.72 -31.84 29.55
C SER A 320 -32.76 -32.38 28.57
N LEU A 321 -33.47 -31.47 27.93
CA LEU A 321 -34.39 -31.84 26.86
C LEU A 321 -34.54 -30.70 25.82
N THR A 322 -34.82 -31.08 24.58
CA THR A 322 -35.21 -30.17 23.50
C THR A 322 -36.32 -30.79 22.68
N TRP A 323 -37.25 -29.97 22.18
CA TRP A 323 -38.34 -30.44 21.34
C TRP A 323 -38.06 -30.25 19.86
N PHE A 324 -38.35 -31.33 19.11
CA PHE A 324 -38.36 -31.32 17.66
C PHE A 324 -39.79 -31.39 17.16
N LYS A 325 -40.11 -30.63 16.10
CA LYS A 325 -41.38 -30.61 15.43
C LYS A 325 -41.33 -31.50 14.19
N LEU A 326 -42.37 -32.24 13.99
CA LEU A 326 -42.52 -33.04 12.78
C LEU A 326 -42.58 -32.12 11.54
N ASN A 327 -41.78 -32.41 10.54
CA ASN A 327 -41.95 -31.82 9.23
C ASN A 327 -42.80 -32.68 8.33
N ALA A 328 -43.98 -32.17 7.95
CA ALA A 328 -44.92 -32.87 7.08
C ALA A 328 -44.46 -33.03 5.62
N SER A 329 -43.51 -32.14 5.21
CA SER A 329 -42.95 -32.12 3.85
C SER A 329 -41.46 -32.47 3.87
N SER A 330 -41.08 -33.49 4.64
CA SER A 330 -39.68 -33.85 4.80
C SER A 330 -39.05 -34.36 3.49
N ALA A 331 -37.72 -34.21 3.39
CA ALA A 331 -36.95 -34.76 2.29
C ALA A 331 -37.03 -36.27 2.15
N PHE A 332 -37.50 -36.99 3.19
CA PHE A 332 -37.75 -38.45 3.17
C PHE A 332 -39.08 -38.82 2.53
N GLY A 333 -39.88 -37.85 2.08
CA GLY A 333 -41.17 -38.07 1.44
C GLY A 333 -42.32 -38.53 2.37
N VAL A 334 -42.05 -38.60 3.68
CA VAL A 334 -43.00 -38.92 4.74
C VAL A 334 -42.83 -37.96 5.92
N PRO A 335 -43.89 -37.64 6.68
CA PRO A 335 -43.75 -36.82 7.88
C PRO A 335 -42.78 -37.45 8.88
N THR A 336 -41.75 -36.73 9.26
CA THR A 336 -40.68 -37.27 10.12
C THR A 336 -40.01 -36.22 11.01
N VAL A 337 -39.32 -36.70 12.03
CA VAL A 337 -38.27 -36.00 12.76
C VAL A 337 -36.95 -36.70 12.45
N PHE A 338 -35.95 -35.93 12.04
CA PHE A 338 -34.58 -36.40 11.84
C PHE A 338 -33.61 -35.37 12.39
N PHE A 339 -32.57 -35.82 13.10
CA PHE A 339 -31.46 -35.00 13.53
C PHE A 339 -30.21 -35.84 13.75
N GLU A 340 -29.08 -35.18 13.73
CA GLU A 340 -27.77 -35.75 14.06
C GLU A 340 -27.25 -35.19 15.39
N VAL A 341 -26.62 -36.05 16.19
CA VAL A 341 -25.88 -35.70 17.40
C VAL A 341 -24.41 -36.00 17.15
N TRP A 342 -23.56 -35.03 17.43
CA TRP A 342 -22.11 -35.15 17.31
C TRP A 342 -21.48 -34.82 18.65
N ALA A 343 -20.55 -35.63 19.09
CA ALA A 343 -19.87 -35.45 20.36
C ALA A 343 -18.52 -36.20 20.37
N ASP A 344 -17.61 -35.78 21.24
CA ASP A 344 -16.45 -36.58 21.54
C ASP A 344 -16.86 -37.86 22.31
N THR A 345 -16.14 -38.95 22.07
CA THR A 345 -16.49 -40.24 22.67
C THR A 345 -16.46 -40.20 24.18
N ALA A 346 -15.52 -39.39 24.76
CA ALA A 346 -15.43 -39.25 26.20
C ALA A 346 -16.67 -38.60 26.82
N ASP A 347 -17.30 -37.67 26.11
CA ASP A 347 -18.46 -36.93 26.58
C ASP A 347 -19.73 -37.74 26.42
N LEU A 348 -20.00 -38.28 25.20
CA LEU A 348 -21.24 -38.98 24.94
C LEU A 348 -21.35 -40.33 25.67
N ASN A 349 -20.23 -40.97 26.00
CA ASN A 349 -20.22 -42.20 26.79
C ASN A 349 -20.89 -42.06 28.16
N ASN A 350 -20.92 -40.87 28.74
CA ASN A 350 -21.51 -40.58 30.04
C ASN A 350 -22.92 -40.02 29.94
N VAL A 351 -23.48 -39.94 28.73
CA VAL A 351 -24.84 -39.44 28.48
C VAL A 351 -25.76 -40.58 28.05
N ASN A 352 -26.87 -40.73 28.76
CA ASN A 352 -27.99 -41.54 28.31
C ASN A 352 -28.99 -40.64 27.59
N PHE A 353 -29.61 -41.14 26.54
CA PHE A 353 -30.61 -40.41 25.77
C PHE A 353 -31.86 -41.25 25.50
N SER A 354 -32.97 -40.56 25.26
CA SER A 354 -34.25 -41.17 24.86
C SER A 354 -35.05 -40.18 24.02
N ILE A 355 -35.89 -40.66 23.14
CA ILE A 355 -36.89 -39.85 22.46
C ILE A 355 -38.28 -40.12 23.04
N GLY A 356 -38.98 -39.03 23.37
CA GLY A 356 -40.35 -39.06 23.87
C GLY A 356 -41.28 -38.21 23.01
N ALA A 357 -42.55 -38.22 23.40
CA ALA A 357 -43.60 -37.41 22.79
C ALA A 357 -44.36 -36.63 23.86
N ASP A 358 -44.51 -35.33 23.63
CA ASP A 358 -45.34 -34.42 24.44
C ASP A 358 -46.50 -33.89 23.58
N LYS A 359 -47.62 -33.61 24.17
CA LYS A 359 -48.72 -32.94 23.46
C LYS A 359 -48.35 -31.52 23.10
N VAL A 360 -48.64 -31.09 21.88
CA VAL A 360 -48.51 -29.69 21.50
C VAL A 360 -49.56 -28.83 22.19
N SER A 361 -50.80 -29.31 22.37
CA SER A 361 -51.90 -28.59 23.02
C SER A 361 -52.98 -29.58 23.52
N PRO A 362 -53.72 -29.30 24.61
CA PRO A 362 -53.39 -28.26 25.61
C PRO A 362 -52.37 -28.77 26.63
N GLY A 363 -51.55 -27.83 27.21
CA GLY A 363 -50.72 -28.05 28.39
C GLY A 363 -49.42 -28.81 28.17
N HIS A 364 -49.08 -29.18 26.92
CA HIS A 364 -47.80 -29.80 26.59
C HIS A 364 -47.40 -30.98 27.48
N SER A 365 -48.38 -31.78 27.83
CA SER A 365 -48.20 -32.90 28.77
C SER A 365 -47.40 -34.03 28.12
N PHE A 366 -46.54 -34.63 28.92
CA PHE A 366 -45.78 -35.83 28.57
C PHE A 366 -46.74 -36.95 28.20
N ARG A 367 -46.48 -37.60 27.06
CA ARG A 367 -47.30 -38.70 26.55
C ARG A 367 -46.65 -40.06 26.72
N GLY A 368 -45.35 -40.11 26.55
CA GLY A 368 -44.55 -41.31 26.64
C GLY A 368 -43.18 -41.15 26.06
N ARG A 369 -42.35 -42.16 26.19
CA ARG A 369 -40.99 -42.19 25.63
C ARG A 369 -40.54 -43.60 25.27
N GLY A 370 -39.49 -43.72 24.52
CA GLY A 370 -38.74 -44.94 24.27
C GLY A 370 -37.83 -45.30 25.45
N GLN A 371 -36.95 -46.25 25.23
CA GLN A 371 -35.95 -46.65 26.21
C GLN A 371 -34.86 -45.57 26.33
N PHE A 372 -34.19 -45.52 27.49
CA PHE A 372 -32.93 -44.80 27.61
C PHE A 372 -31.80 -45.68 27.11
N PHE A 373 -31.01 -45.16 26.20
CA PHE A 373 -29.81 -45.78 25.69
C PHE A 373 -28.59 -44.98 26.15
N ASN A 374 -27.49 -45.65 26.44
CA ASN A 374 -26.17 -45.06 26.49
C ASN A 374 -25.48 -45.26 25.14
N ALA A 375 -24.81 -44.23 24.63
CA ALA A 375 -24.16 -44.30 23.35
C ALA A 375 -23.21 -45.50 23.24
N GLY A 376 -22.37 -45.71 24.26
CA GLY A 376 -21.44 -46.83 24.27
C GLY A 376 -22.07 -48.22 24.34
N SER A 377 -23.40 -48.32 24.57
CA SER A 377 -24.13 -49.56 24.59
C SER A 377 -24.88 -49.89 23.30
N LEU A 378 -24.95 -48.93 22.38
CA LEU A 378 -25.57 -49.14 21.08
C LEU A 378 -24.71 -50.01 20.15
N PRO A 379 -25.30 -50.89 19.34
CA PRO A 379 -24.57 -51.57 18.26
C PRO A 379 -23.95 -50.54 17.32
N GLN A 380 -22.66 -50.64 17.11
CA GLN A 380 -21.92 -49.73 16.21
C GLN A 380 -22.18 -50.11 14.75
N ASN A 381 -22.29 -49.09 13.89
CA ASN A 381 -22.54 -49.25 12.44
C ASN A 381 -23.77 -50.17 12.14
N ALA A 382 -24.78 -50.04 12.96
CA ALA A 382 -26.02 -50.83 12.83
C ALA A 382 -27.25 -50.03 13.22
N LEU A 383 -28.41 -50.41 12.68
CA LEU A 383 -29.68 -49.81 13.06
C LEU A 383 -30.17 -50.42 14.37
N THR A 384 -30.58 -49.56 15.29
CA THR A 384 -31.31 -49.92 16.52
C THR A 384 -32.71 -49.36 16.42
N PHE A 385 -33.70 -50.20 16.72
CA PHE A 385 -35.12 -49.81 16.68
C PHE A 385 -35.65 -49.63 18.09
N ASP A 386 -36.45 -48.62 18.29
CA ASP A 386 -37.15 -48.33 19.51
C ASP A 386 -38.58 -47.86 19.24
N THR A 387 -39.41 -47.84 20.28
CA THR A 387 -40.82 -47.44 20.16
C THR A 387 -41.18 -46.48 21.30
N ILE A 388 -41.78 -45.35 20.94
CA ILE A 388 -42.37 -44.46 21.94
C ILE A 388 -43.67 -45.07 22.38
N ARG A 389 -43.82 -45.37 23.69
CA ARG A 389 -45.06 -45.95 24.24
C ARG A 389 -45.63 -45.03 25.32
N ASN A 390 -46.94 -44.95 25.38
CA ASN A 390 -47.64 -44.27 26.45
C ASN A 390 -47.79 -45.18 27.68
N THR A 391 -48.41 -44.67 28.72
CA THR A 391 -48.68 -45.45 29.99
C THR A 391 -49.64 -46.64 29.84
N ASN A 392 -50.36 -46.71 28.72
CA ASN A 392 -51.23 -47.84 28.40
C ASN A 392 -50.57 -48.86 27.47
N ASP A 393 -49.32 -48.68 27.15
CA ASP A 393 -48.53 -49.48 26.22
C ASP A 393 -48.90 -49.31 24.74
N ASP A 394 -49.67 -48.22 24.40
CA ASP A 394 -49.95 -47.86 23.02
C ASP A 394 -48.76 -47.29 22.35
N ILE A 395 -48.52 -47.61 21.06
CA ILE A 395 -47.39 -47.07 20.27
C ILE A 395 -47.72 -45.64 19.81
N LEU A 396 -46.86 -44.69 20.13
CA LEU A 396 -46.97 -43.29 19.69
C LEU A 396 -46.10 -43.00 18.49
N GLY A 397 -45.14 -43.85 18.18
CA GLY A 397 -44.23 -43.73 17.05
C GLY A 397 -43.09 -44.73 17.17
N THR A 398 -42.40 -44.95 16.06
CA THR A 398 -41.18 -45.79 16.01
C THR A 398 -39.95 -44.94 15.71
N ILE A 399 -38.81 -45.35 16.25
CA ILE A 399 -37.55 -44.65 16.12
C ILE A 399 -36.52 -45.62 15.59
N MET A 400 -35.72 -45.16 14.64
CA MET A 400 -34.47 -45.80 14.24
C MET A 400 -33.30 -44.93 14.67
N TYR A 401 -32.37 -45.56 15.33
CA TYR A 401 -31.08 -44.95 15.63
C TYR A 401 -29.99 -45.59 14.78
N TRP A 402 -29.12 -44.74 14.17
CA TRP A 402 -27.84 -45.14 13.62
C TRP A 402 -26.76 -44.62 14.52
N PHE A 403 -25.83 -45.45 14.92
CA PHE A 403 -24.72 -45.04 15.79
C PHE A 403 -23.39 -45.45 15.15
N GLU A 404 -22.49 -44.51 15.04
CA GLU A 404 -21.21 -44.68 14.34
C GLU A 404 -20.08 -44.00 15.13
N PRO A 405 -19.05 -44.76 15.57
CA PRO A 405 -17.83 -44.18 16.07
C PRO A 405 -16.93 -43.71 14.88
N ARG A 406 -16.36 -42.51 14.97
CA ARG A 406 -15.47 -41.92 13.98
C ARG A 406 -14.30 -41.22 14.69
N ASP A 407 -13.09 -41.81 14.67
CA ASP A 407 -11.83 -41.19 15.11
C ASP A 407 -11.90 -40.37 16.41
N GLY A 408 -12.45 -40.96 17.46
CA GLY A 408 -12.61 -40.32 18.77
C GLY A 408 -13.91 -39.55 18.96
N GLN A 409 -14.77 -39.51 17.96
CA GLN A 409 -16.10 -38.89 17.98
C GLN A 409 -17.19 -39.94 17.80
N TYR A 410 -18.43 -39.56 18.15
CA TYR A 410 -19.62 -40.32 17.86
C TYR A 410 -20.58 -39.51 17.00
N LEU A 411 -21.13 -40.18 15.96
CA LEU A 411 -22.33 -39.76 15.26
C LEU A 411 -23.50 -40.61 15.74
N LEU A 412 -24.53 -39.97 16.26
CA LEU A 412 -25.85 -40.60 16.48
C LEU A 412 -26.86 -39.91 15.58
N GLN A 413 -27.45 -40.65 14.67
CA GLN A 413 -28.64 -40.22 13.87
C GLN A 413 -29.89 -40.78 14.48
N ALA A 414 -30.89 -39.93 14.67
CA ALA A 414 -32.22 -40.34 15.15
C ALA A 414 -33.23 -39.98 14.08
N TYR A 415 -33.94 -41.02 13.65
CA TYR A 415 -35.00 -40.95 12.65
C TYR A 415 -36.25 -41.50 13.21
N MET A 416 -37.31 -40.69 13.31
CA MET A 416 -38.61 -41.12 13.80
C MET A 416 -39.61 -41.26 12.68
N GLN A 417 -40.36 -42.38 12.71
CA GLN A 417 -41.35 -42.75 11.71
C GLN A 417 -42.72 -43.00 12.33
N GLU A 418 -43.76 -42.97 11.50
CA GLU A 418 -45.10 -43.41 11.79
C GLU A 418 -45.65 -42.91 13.13
N PRO A 419 -45.59 -41.58 13.41
CA PRO A 419 -46.23 -41.07 14.60
C PRO A 419 -47.75 -41.27 14.52
N ASP A 420 -48.34 -41.66 15.63
CA ASP A 420 -49.82 -41.80 15.73
C ASP A 420 -50.49 -40.41 15.63
N SER A 421 -49.78 -39.35 15.83
CA SER A 421 -50.24 -37.98 15.69
C SER A 421 -49.16 -37.03 15.23
N ALA A 422 -49.45 -36.15 14.25
CA ALA A 422 -48.64 -35.04 13.84
C ALA A 422 -48.58 -33.87 14.87
N GLN A 423 -49.41 -33.97 15.92
CA GLN A 423 -49.51 -32.90 16.95
C GLN A 423 -48.70 -33.24 18.21
N TYR A 424 -47.49 -33.75 18.03
CA TYR A 424 -46.51 -33.94 19.09
C TYR A 424 -45.33 -33.01 18.94
N HIS A 425 -44.79 -32.61 20.11
CA HIS A 425 -43.40 -32.20 20.23
C HIS A 425 -42.60 -33.48 20.58
N PHE A 426 -41.64 -33.82 19.72
CA PHE A 426 -40.78 -34.98 19.98
C PHE A 426 -39.63 -34.53 20.83
N ARG A 427 -39.55 -35.04 22.06
CA ARG A 427 -38.61 -34.72 23.09
C ARG A 427 -37.33 -35.54 22.88
N PHE A 428 -36.21 -34.90 22.60
CA PHE A 428 -34.89 -35.50 22.79
C PHE A 428 -34.50 -35.21 24.22
N GLU A 429 -34.47 -36.22 25.08
CA GLU A 429 -34.20 -36.14 26.50
C GLU A 429 -32.86 -36.79 26.78
N THR A 430 -32.01 -36.15 27.57
CA THR A 430 -30.71 -36.66 27.96
C THR A 430 -30.50 -36.64 29.45
N ALA A 431 -29.70 -37.57 29.96
CA ALA A 431 -29.38 -37.68 31.39
C ALA A 431 -27.92 -38.14 31.57
N GLY A 432 -27.23 -37.50 32.47
CA GLY A 432 -25.82 -37.81 32.78
C GLY A 432 -24.93 -36.56 32.78
N THR A 433 -23.69 -36.72 32.34
CA THR A 433 -22.73 -35.59 32.27
C THR A 433 -21.94 -35.70 30.96
N GLY A 434 -21.90 -34.63 30.18
CA GLY A 434 -21.14 -34.57 28.94
C GLY A 434 -21.62 -33.44 28.05
N SER A 435 -20.99 -33.27 26.91
CA SER A 435 -21.24 -32.20 25.95
C SER A 435 -21.51 -32.80 24.56
N PHE A 436 -22.48 -32.25 23.82
CA PHE A 436 -22.76 -32.63 22.46
C PHE A 436 -23.43 -31.51 21.69
N ASP A 437 -23.35 -31.61 20.37
CA ASP A 437 -24.03 -30.72 19.44
C ASP A 437 -25.06 -31.49 18.64
N VAL A 438 -26.18 -30.84 18.30
CA VAL A 438 -27.26 -31.42 17.52
C VAL A 438 -27.56 -30.52 16.33
N TRP A 439 -27.63 -31.11 15.16
CA TRP A 439 -28.12 -30.43 13.96
C TRP A 439 -29.34 -31.10 13.41
N THR A 440 -30.32 -30.28 13.04
CA THR A 440 -31.45 -30.67 12.20
C THR A 440 -31.53 -29.73 11.03
N THR A 441 -31.48 -30.24 9.82
CA THR A 441 -31.44 -29.38 8.64
C THR A 441 -32.83 -29.06 8.13
N SER A 442 -33.54 -28.17 8.80
CA SER A 442 -34.82 -27.64 8.34
C SER A 442 -34.74 -27.08 6.91
N VAL A 443 -33.54 -26.58 6.52
CA VAL A 443 -33.24 -26.14 5.14
C VAL A 443 -33.56 -27.20 4.09
N PHE A 444 -33.31 -28.48 4.39
CA PHE A 444 -33.64 -29.61 3.51
C PHE A 444 -35.00 -30.27 3.85
N GLY A 445 -35.78 -29.59 4.67
CA GLY A 445 -37.12 -30.09 4.99
C GLY A 445 -37.14 -31.26 5.97
N THR A 446 -36.17 -31.39 6.89
CA THR A 446 -36.15 -32.48 7.86
C THR A 446 -37.05 -32.19 9.07
N SER A 447 -36.51 -31.51 10.10
CA SER A 447 -37.34 -31.17 11.28
C SER A 447 -36.91 -29.81 11.84
N ASN A 448 -37.76 -29.17 12.59
CA ASN A 448 -37.52 -27.92 13.26
C ASN A 448 -37.41 -28.11 14.77
N MET A 449 -36.53 -27.38 15.42
CA MET A 449 -36.49 -27.31 16.88
C MET A 449 -37.48 -26.25 17.40
N GLU A 450 -38.03 -26.46 18.60
CA GLU A 450 -38.88 -25.45 19.25
C GLU A 450 -38.00 -24.37 19.92
N ASN A 451 -38.11 -23.14 19.49
CA ASN A 451 -37.33 -22.04 19.99
C ASN A 451 -38.10 -21.08 20.90
N ARG A 452 -39.34 -21.41 21.25
CA ARG A 452 -40.24 -20.60 22.08
C ARG A 452 -40.81 -21.34 23.26
N ALA A 453 -40.09 -22.31 23.83
CA ALA A 453 -40.56 -23.12 24.95
C ALA A 453 -40.93 -22.30 26.19
N ASP A 454 -40.21 -21.19 26.45
CA ASP A 454 -40.47 -20.24 27.53
C ASP A 454 -41.84 -19.53 27.44
N THR A 455 -42.42 -19.44 26.25
CA THR A 455 -43.71 -18.82 26.03
C THR A 455 -44.86 -19.82 26.15
N ILE A 456 -44.56 -21.12 26.36
CA ILE A 456 -45.53 -22.19 26.41
C ILE A 456 -46.13 -22.31 27.83
N VAL A 457 -47.39 -21.97 27.96
CA VAL A 457 -48.10 -22.00 29.25
C VAL A 457 -48.29 -23.45 29.73
N GLY A 458 -47.90 -23.71 30.99
CA GLY A 458 -48.07 -24.98 31.66
C GLY A 458 -46.99 -26.02 31.47
N PHE A 459 -45.87 -25.64 30.76
CA PHE A 459 -44.69 -26.49 30.65
C PHE A 459 -43.84 -26.42 31.92
N THR A 460 -43.96 -27.40 32.78
CA THR A 460 -43.29 -27.38 34.11
C THR A 460 -41.82 -27.76 34.09
N GLU A 461 -41.34 -28.40 33.00
CA GLU A 461 -39.96 -28.82 32.83
C GLU A 461 -39.09 -27.81 32.08
N ILE A 462 -39.55 -26.56 31.96
CA ILE A 462 -38.83 -25.52 31.25
C ILE A 462 -37.39 -25.34 31.74
N HIS A 463 -37.12 -25.60 33.01
CA HIS A 463 -35.78 -25.51 33.60
C HIS A 463 -34.77 -26.54 33.06
N LYS A 464 -35.25 -27.58 32.36
CA LYS A 464 -34.41 -28.57 31.71
C LYS A 464 -34.24 -28.28 30.22
N TYR A 465 -34.98 -27.32 29.71
CA TYR A 465 -35.05 -27.07 28.28
C TYR A 465 -33.80 -26.36 27.79
N VAL A 466 -33.16 -26.95 26.80
CA VAL A 466 -32.02 -26.31 26.11
C VAL A 466 -32.55 -25.72 24.80
N TYR A 467 -32.31 -24.42 24.64
CA TYR A 467 -32.78 -23.70 23.47
C TYR A 467 -31.81 -23.86 22.31
N PRO A 468 -32.34 -24.07 21.09
CA PRO A 468 -31.54 -24.01 19.90
C PRO A 468 -30.99 -22.58 19.71
N ASP A 469 -29.85 -22.46 19.06
CA ASP A 469 -29.19 -21.20 18.78
C ASP A 469 -29.07 -20.95 17.28
N THR A 470 -28.50 -19.80 16.92
CA THR A 470 -28.22 -19.37 15.55
C THR A 470 -26.72 -19.37 15.22
N LEU A 471 -25.94 -20.06 16.04
CA LEU A 471 -24.52 -20.28 15.84
C LEU A 471 -24.28 -21.61 15.13
N GLN A 472 -23.06 -21.88 14.75
CA GLN A 472 -22.63 -23.12 14.08
C GLN A 472 -23.50 -23.46 12.86
N THR A 473 -23.95 -22.44 12.13
CA THR A 473 -24.75 -22.57 10.93
C THR A 473 -23.91 -22.56 9.65
N ILE A 474 -22.59 -22.60 9.79
CA ILE A 474 -21.66 -22.79 8.66
C ILE A 474 -21.95 -24.16 8.02
N VAL A 475 -21.79 -24.19 6.72
CA VAL A 475 -21.79 -25.43 5.94
C VAL A 475 -20.74 -26.40 6.49
N SER A 476 -21.08 -27.64 6.61
CA SER A 476 -20.23 -28.71 7.18
C SER A 476 -19.09 -29.13 6.24
N SER A 477 -18.25 -30.06 6.69
CA SER A 477 -17.14 -30.66 5.96
C SER A 477 -15.98 -29.67 5.68
N PHE A 478 -15.48 -29.57 4.46
CA PHE A 478 -14.27 -28.86 4.08
C PHE A 478 -14.30 -27.34 4.42
N GLN A 479 -15.47 -26.71 4.50
CA GLN A 479 -15.59 -25.32 4.96
C GLN A 479 -15.11 -25.12 6.39
N CYS A 480 -15.14 -26.17 7.20
CA CYS A 480 -14.70 -26.17 8.58
C CYS A 480 -13.18 -26.47 8.71
N SER A 481 -12.48 -26.83 7.64
CA SER A 481 -11.02 -27.02 7.64
C SER A 481 -10.27 -25.73 7.90
N PRO A 482 -9.16 -25.74 8.68
CA PRO A 482 -8.33 -24.55 8.90
C PRO A 482 -7.62 -24.05 7.63
N ASN A 483 -7.43 -24.87 6.60
CA ASN A 483 -6.78 -24.51 5.34
C ASN A 483 -7.74 -24.00 4.25
N VAL A 484 -9.04 -24.01 4.53
CA VAL A 484 -10.08 -23.47 3.65
C VAL A 484 -10.56 -22.13 4.20
N ILE A 485 -10.55 -21.09 3.42
CA ILE A 485 -11.10 -19.79 3.79
C ILE A 485 -12.61 -19.80 3.58
N ALA A 486 -13.38 -19.86 4.64
CA ALA A 486 -14.83 -19.70 4.58
C ALA A 486 -15.22 -18.23 4.63
N VAL A 487 -16.13 -17.80 3.75
CA VAL A 487 -16.44 -16.39 3.54
C VAL A 487 -17.88 -16.07 3.90
N GLY A 488 -18.05 -15.15 4.86
CA GLY A 488 -19.32 -14.54 5.21
C GLY A 488 -19.74 -13.44 4.22
N ASN A 489 -21.02 -13.06 4.26
CA ASN A 489 -21.60 -12.14 3.28
C ASN A 489 -22.13 -10.86 3.90
N TYR A 490 -21.72 -9.71 3.37
CA TYR A 490 -22.37 -8.43 3.65
C TYR A 490 -22.88 -7.76 2.38
N ALA A 491 -23.83 -6.81 2.54
CA ALA A 491 -24.45 -6.17 1.40
C ALA A 491 -23.54 -5.12 0.74
N ASN A 492 -23.34 -5.26 -0.58
CA ASN A 492 -22.67 -4.30 -1.43
C ASN A 492 -23.34 -2.94 -1.43
N ASP A 493 -24.65 -2.96 -1.59
CA ASP A 493 -25.52 -1.79 -1.66
C ASP A 493 -26.95 -2.15 -1.24
N SER A 494 -27.84 -1.17 -1.15
CA SER A 494 -29.27 -1.34 -0.90
C SER A 494 -30.10 -1.57 -2.19
N GLY A 495 -29.44 -1.70 -3.34
CA GLY A 495 -30.05 -1.88 -4.64
C GLY A 495 -29.03 -1.73 -5.76
N TYR A 496 -29.47 -1.61 -7.00
CA TYR A 496 -28.63 -1.46 -8.18
C TYR A 496 -29.32 -0.65 -9.28
N VAL A 497 -28.53 -0.12 -10.20
CA VAL A 497 -29.07 0.51 -11.42
C VAL A 497 -29.36 -0.58 -12.45
N ASN A 498 -30.63 -0.71 -12.83
CA ASN A 498 -31.11 -1.72 -13.77
C ASN A 498 -30.85 -1.32 -15.24
N ASN A 499 -31.14 -2.24 -16.16
CA ASN A 499 -30.93 -2.04 -17.60
C ASN A 499 -31.80 -0.91 -18.20
N LEU A 500 -32.90 -0.54 -17.55
CA LEU A 500 -33.75 0.58 -17.95
C LEU A 500 -33.21 1.94 -17.43
N GLY A 501 -32.06 1.94 -16.72
CA GLY A 501 -31.47 3.14 -16.12
C GLY A 501 -32.12 3.59 -14.80
N GLY A 502 -33.11 2.84 -14.30
CA GLY A 502 -33.78 3.07 -13.03
C GLY A 502 -33.05 2.39 -11.85
N TRP A 503 -33.30 2.90 -10.63
CA TRP A 503 -32.85 2.23 -9.41
C TRP A 503 -33.79 1.11 -9.02
N THR A 504 -33.27 -0.10 -8.88
CA THR A 504 -34.01 -1.27 -8.33
C THR A 504 -33.55 -1.50 -6.89
N PRO A 505 -34.40 -1.27 -5.88
CA PRO A 505 -34.05 -1.54 -4.50
C PRO A 505 -33.93 -3.03 -4.21
N ALA A 506 -33.08 -3.41 -3.25
CA ALA A 506 -32.98 -4.74 -2.67
C ALA A 506 -33.53 -4.68 -1.23
N PRO A 507 -34.81 -5.03 -1.02
CA PRO A 507 -35.43 -4.89 0.29
C PRO A 507 -34.71 -5.73 1.36
N GLY A 508 -34.45 -5.13 2.52
CA GLY A 508 -33.75 -5.79 3.62
C GLY A 508 -32.23 -5.60 3.61
N GLU A 509 -31.64 -5.27 2.45
CA GLU A 509 -30.21 -5.05 2.32
C GLU A 509 -29.82 -3.62 2.68
N ILE A 510 -28.81 -3.49 3.54
CA ILE A 510 -28.21 -2.22 3.94
C ILE A 510 -26.72 -2.30 3.63
N ARG A 511 -26.20 -1.38 2.86
CA ARG A 511 -24.80 -1.35 2.47
C ARG A 511 -23.87 -1.50 3.69
N GLY A 512 -22.98 -2.48 3.64
CA GLY A 512 -22.01 -2.79 4.69
C GLY A 512 -22.56 -3.63 5.84
N LYS A 513 -23.86 -3.82 5.98
CA LYS A 513 -24.45 -4.70 6.99
C LYS A 513 -24.33 -6.16 6.57
N LEU A 514 -24.09 -7.07 7.55
CA LEU A 514 -24.14 -8.51 7.29
C LEU A 514 -25.50 -8.87 6.70
N ALA A 515 -25.50 -9.63 5.63
CA ALA A 515 -26.75 -10.17 5.07
C ALA A 515 -27.37 -11.13 6.09
N ALA A 516 -28.70 -11.05 6.26
CA ALA A 516 -29.40 -11.86 7.26
C ALA A 516 -29.16 -13.38 7.04
N THR A 517 -29.07 -13.77 5.78
CA THR A 517 -28.85 -15.16 5.37
C THR A 517 -27.43 -15.67 5.65
N SER A 518 -26.43 -14.79 5.88
CA SER A 518 -25.05 -15.24 6.08
C SER A 518 -24.93 -16.18 7.27
N SER A 519 -24.46 -17.40 7.02
CA SER A 519 -24.19 -18.41 8.06
C SER A 519 -23.09 -17.93 9.02
N LYS A 520 -23.14 -18.45 10.25
CA LYS A 520 -22.30 -18.05 11.37
C LYS A 520 -21.58 -19.24 11.99
N GLY A 521 -20.35 -19.03 12.42
CA GLY A 521 -19.59 -19.99 13.22
C GLY A 521 -19.97 -20.00 14.71
N PRO A 522 -19.06 -20.49 15.55
CA PRO A 522 -17.79 -21.12 15.20
C PRO A 522 -17.98 -22.52 14.56
N THR A 523 -16.88 -23.22 14.26
CA THR A 523 -16.94 -24.68 14.08
C THR A 523 -17.24 -25.37 15.40
N ARG A 524 -17.60 -26.65 15.38
CA ARG A 524 -17.83 -27.45 16.61
C ARG A 524 -16.60 -27.48 17.52
N THR A 525 -15.39 -27.42 16.96
CA THR A 525 -14.13 -27.36 17.69
C THR A 525 -13.72 -25.95 18.13
N GLY A 526 -14.56 -24.93 17.88
CA GLY A 526 -14.32 -23.57 18.30
C GLY A 526 -13.44 -22.75 17.36
N LEU A 527 -13.07 -23.26 16.17
CA LEU A 527 -12.36 -22.48 15.16
C LEU A 527 -13.23 -21.33 14.67
N ILE A 528 -12.65 -20.14 14.61
CA ILE A 528 -13.35 -18.95 14.07
C ILE A 528 -13.65 -19.15 12.60
N LYS A 529 -14.91 -19.19 12.28
CA LYS A 529 -15.47 -19.23 10.93
C LYS A 529 -16.71 -18.32 10.88
N PRO A 530 -16.97 -17.64 9.75
CA PRO A 530 -16.06 -17.48 8.61
C PRO A 530 -14.78 -16.75 9.01
N GLU A 531 -13.69 -16.87 8.24
CA GLU A 531 -12.47 -16.08 8.51
C GLU A 531 -12.70 -14.60 8.20
N VAL A 532 -13.43 -14.31 7.15
CA VAL A 532 -13.63 -12.94 6.66
C VAL A 532 -15.03 -12.81 6.09
N ALA A 533 -15.59 -11.60 6.12
CA ALA A 533 -16.80 -11.29 5.37
C ALA A 533 -16.44 -10.42 4.15
N ALA A 534 -16.97 -10.79 2.99
CA ALA A 534 -16.82 -10.02 1.76
C ALA A 534 -18.18 -9.55 1.24
N SER A 535 -18.17 -8.62 0.31
CA SER A 535 -19.39 -8.07 -0.26
C SER A 535 -19.99 -9.04 -1.29
N GLY A 536 -21.08 -9.69 -0.94
CA GLY A 536 -21.76 -10.66 -1.80
C GLY A 536 -23.21 -10.29 -2.13
N ALA A 537 -23.99 -9.82 -1.16
CA ALA A 537 -25.38 -9.43 -1.42
C ALA A 537 -25.44 -8.19 -2.34
N VAL A 538 -26.35 -8.23 -3.32
CA VAL A 538 -26.49 -7.21 -4.38
C VAL A 538 -25.22 -7.12 -5.26
N THR A 539 -24.66 -8.27 -5.65
CA THR A 539 -23.57 -8.32 -6.62
C THR A 539 -24.13 -8.49 -8.04
N ASN A 540 -23.69 -7.62 -8.95
CA ASN A 540 -24.01 -7.72 -10.37
C ASN A 540 -22.87 -8.46 -11.08
N SER A 541 -23.18 -9.56 -11.74
CA SER A 541 -22.19 -10.41 -12.39
C SER A 541 -22.74 -11.04 -13.67
N ALA A 542 -21.86 -11.69 -14.45
CA ALA A 542 -22.26 -12.43 -15.63
C ALA A 542 -23.43 -13.40 -15.34
N TYR A 543 -24.28 -13.61 -16.32
CA TYR A 543 -25.40 -14.53 -16.21
C TYR A 543 -25.57 -15.26 -17.55
N PRO A 544 -26.08 -16.49 -17.59
CA PRO A 544 -26.25 -17.22 -18.83
C PRO A 544 -27.01 -16.41 -19.88
N LEU A 545 -26.50 -16.36 -21.11
CA LEU A 545 -27.11 -15.59 -22.22
C LEU A 545 -28.57 -16.00 -22.48
N THR A 546 -28.91 -17.28 -22.31
CA THR A 546 -30.29 -17.78 -22.40
C THR A 546 -31.22 -17.15 -21.37
N GLY A 547 -30.71 -16.93 -20.15
CA GLY A 547 -31.47 -16.26 -19.09
C GLY A 547 -31.61 -14.76 -19.35
N ILE A 548 -30.55 -14.12 -19.84
CA ILE A 548 -30.57 -12.72 -20.26
C ILE A 548 -31.62 -12.51 -21.37
N ASP A 549 -31.60 -13.35 -22.41
CA ASP A 549 -32.54 -13.31 -23.50
C ASP A 549 -33.98 -13.53 -23.02
N TYR A 550 -34.19 -14.47 -22.06
CA TYR A 550 -35.47 -14.67 -21.44
C TYR A 550 -35.99 -13.40 -20.74
N PHE A 551 -35.16 -12.74 -19.92
CA PHE A 551 -35.56 -11.51 -19.23
C PHE A 551 -35.90 -10.40 -20.22
N ALA A 552 -35.05 -10.17 -21.21
CA ALA A 552 -35.26 -9.17 -22.24
C ALA A 552 -36.57 -9.43 -23.06
N SER A 553 -36.79 -10.67 -23.47
CA SER A 553 -37.93 -11.04 -24.28
C SER A 553 -39.28 -11.01 -23.52
N ASN A 554 -39.22 -11.06 -22.19
CA ASN A 554 -40.42 -11.01 -21.33
C ASN A 554 -40.64 -9.66 -20.65
N GLY A 555 -39.89 -8.62 -21.04
CA GLY A 555 -39.97 -7.26 -20.47
C GLY A 555 -39.51 -7.19 -19.00
N LEU A 556 -38.60 -8.05 -18.60
CA LEU A 556 -38.03 -8.16 -17.26
C LEU A 556 -36.65 -7.47 -17.18
N ASP A 557 -36.37 -6.52 -18.07
CA ASP A 557 -35.10 -5.78 -18.11
C ASP A 557 -34.73 -5.11 -16.79
N SER A 558 -35.70 -4.83 -15.94
CA SER A 558 -35.43 -4.31 -14.59
C SER A 558 -34.71 -5.29 -13.67
N LEU A 559 -34.65 -6.59 -14.02
CA LEU A 559 -33.89 -7.61 -13.29
C LEU A 559 -32.41 -7.63 -13.70
N LEU A 560 -32.10 -7.14 -14.91
CA LEU A 560 -30.74 -7.04 -15.41
C LEU A 560 -30.07 -5.77 -14.91
N ALA A 561 -28.77 -5.83 -14.64
CA ALA A 561 -27.96 -4.68 -14.34
C ALA A 561 -27.75 -3.80 -15.59
N LEU A 562 -27.38 -2.55 -15.39
CA LEU A 562 -27.19 -1.57 -16.45
C LEU A 562 -26.23 -2.08 -17.54
N GLY A 563 -26.72 -2.12 -18.75
CA GLY A 563 -26.04 -2.64 -19.95
C GLY A 563 -26.47 -4.03 -20.36
N GLY A 564 -27.45 -4.66 -19.64
CA GLY A 564 -28.20 -5.83 -20.05
C GLY A 564 -27.47 -7.16 -20.17
N MET A 565 -26.22 -7.24 -19.70
CA MET A 565 -25.37 -8.44 -19.82
C MET A 565 -25.06 -9.08 -18.45
N HIS A 566 -25.59 -8.53 -17.37
CA HIS A 566 -25.31 -8.96 -16.03
C HIS A 566 -26.61 -9.01 -15.21
N TYR A 567 -26.66 -9.93 -14.26
CA TYR A 567 -27.78 -10.13 -13.35
C TYR A 567 -27.37 -9.86 -11.91
N ARG A 568 -28.29 -9.36 -11.10
CA ARG A 568 -28.08 -9.17 -9.68
C ARG A 568 -28.28 -10.48 -8.95
N ASN A 569 -27.27 -10.93 -8.26
CA ASN A 569 -27.29 -12.11 -7.39
C ASN A 569 -26.81 -11.74 -5.96
N GLY A 570 -26.75 -12.70 -5.07
CA GLY A 570 -26.34 -12.48 -3.68
C GLY A 570 -26.00 -13.77 -2.95
N GLY A 571 -25.75 -13.65 -1.65
CA GLY A 571 -25.37 -14.76 -0.79
C GLY A 571 -23.87 -14.87 -0.57
N THR A 572 -23.48 -15.79 0.31
CA THR A 572 -22.08 -16.13 0.56
C THR A 572 -21.43 -16.72 -0.71
N SER A 573 -22.24 -17.30 -1.60
CA SER A 573 -21.82 -17.75 -2.93
C SER A 573 -21.24 -16.63 -3.82
N MET A 574 -21.62 -15.38 -3.60
CA MET A 574 -21.06 -14.22 -4.32
C MET A 574 -19.95 -13.53 -3.52
N ALA A 575 -19.90 -13.71 -2.20
CA ALA A 575 -18.83 -13.22 -1.35
C ALA A 575 -17.54 -14.06 -1.49
N SER A 576 -17.67 -15.36 -1.54
CA SER A 576 -16.56 -16.30 -1.70
C SER A 576 -15.73 -16.05 -2.96
N PRO A 577 -16.30 -15.89 -4.18
CA PRO A 577 -15.50 -15.61 -5.37
C PRO A 577 -14.81 -14.23 -5.35
N VAL A 578 -15.25 -13.28 -4.52
CA VAL A 578 -14.50 -12.04 -4.31
C VAL A 578 -13.18 -12.35 -3.61
N VAL A 579 -13.22 -13.15 -2.55
CA VAL A 579 -12.01 -13.57 -1.81
C VAL A 579 -11.14 -14.48 -2.66
N ALA A 580 -11.73 -15.39 -3.44
CA ALA A 580 -10.99 -16.25 -4.37
C ALA A 580 -10.27 -15.43 -5.46
N GLY A 581 -10.92 -14.38 -5.95
CA GLY A 581 -10.27 -13.43 -6.86
C GLY A 581 -9.08 -12.70 -6.18
N VAL A 582 -9.23 -12.26 -4.93
CA VAL A 582 -8.11 -11.66 -4.16
C VAL A 582 -6.99 -12.69 -3.95
N ALA A 583 -7.33 -13.95 -3.66
CA ALA A 583 -6.35 -15.04 -3.57
C ALA A 583 -5.62 -15.26 -4.91
N ALA A 584 -6.31 -15.13 -6.04
CA ALA A 584 -5.68 -15.19 -7.35
C ALA A 584 -4.72 -14.02 -7.60
N LEU A 585 -5.10 -12.78 -7.25
CA LEU A 585 -4.20 -11.63 -7.30
C LEU A 585 -2.99 -11.81 -6.37
N PHE A 586 -3.21 -12.41 -5.21
CA PHE A 586 -2.15 -12.74 -4.26
C PHE A 586 -1.19 -13.80 -4.83
N LEU A 587 -1.72 -14.83 -5.50
CA LEU A 587 -0.90 -15.86 -6.16
C LEU A 587 -0.15 -15.32 -7.39
N GLU A 588 -0.65 -14.30 -8.08
CA GLU A 588 0.10 -13.58 -9.11
C GLU A 588 1.36 -12.93 -8.51
N GLN A 589 1.26 -12.34 -7.32
CA GLN A 589 2.38 -11.74 -6.60
C GLN A 589 3.25 -12.78 -5.88
N CYS A 590 2.65 -13.84 -5.34
CA CYS A 590 3.25 -14.84 -4.46
C CYS A 590 2.92 -16.28 -4.94
N PRO A 591 3.44 -16.73 -6.07
CA PRO A 591 2.99 -17.96 -6.74
C PRO A 591 3.26 -19.27 -5.98
N LYS A 592 3.97 -19.23 -4.87
CA LYS A 592 4.26 -20.37 -3.99
C LYS A 592 3.70 -20.17 -2.57
N ALA A 593 2.78 -19.25 -2.39
CA ALA A 593 2.12 -19.06 -1.12
C ALA A 593 1.38 -20.34 -0.70
N ASP A 594 1.49 -20.71 0.56
CA ASP A 594 0.68 -21.76 1.15
C ASP A 594 -0.58 -21.17 1.82
N PRO A 595 -1.57 -22.01 2.20
CA PRO A 595 -2.81 -21.54 2.80
C PRO A 595 -2.62 -20.68 4.05
N SER A 596 -1.67 -21.03 4.91
CA SER A 596 -1.41 -20.28 6.13
C SER A 596 -0.87 -18.88 5.85
N TYR A 597 0.06 -18.75 4.90
CA TYR A 597 0.63 -17.47 4.50
C TYR A 597 -0.43 -16.53 3.90
N PHE A 598 -1.30 -17.06 3.03
CA PHE A 598 -2.41 -16.28 2.49
C PHE A 598 -3.43 -15.91 3.59
N SER A 599 -3.80 -16.86 4.45
CA SER A 599 -4.71 -16.62 5.57
C SER A 599 -4.20 -15.53 6.50
N ASP A 600 -2.93 -15.59 6.88
CA ASP A 600 -2.30 -14.57 7.73
C ASP A 600 -2.32 -13.18 7.07
N ALA A 601 -1.97 -13.08 5.79
CA ALA A 601 -2.03 -11.83 5.05
C ALA A 601 -3.46 -11.27 4.98
N LEU A 602 -4.45 -12.14 4.76
CA LEU A 602 -5.86 -11.81 4.64
C LEU A 602 -6.45 -11.31 5.98
N ILE A 603 -6.31 -12.09 7.06
CA ILE A 603 -6.92 -11.77 8.36
C ILE A 603 -6.30 -10.52 8.99
N ASN A 604 -5.00 -10.30 8.81
CA ASN A 604 -4.32 -9.09 9.29
C ASN A 604 -4.64 -7.84 8.46
N ALA A 605 -5.22 -8.00 7.28
CA ALA A 605 -5.65 -6.92 6.41
C ALA A 605 -7.09 -6.47 6.62
N THR A 606 -7.90 -7.24 7.35
CA THR A 606 -9.33 -6.95 7.49
C THR A 606 -9.59 -5.62 8.16
N TYR A 607 -10.68 -4.96 7.75
CA TYR A 607 -11.11 -3.74 8.41
C TYR A 607 -12.44 -3.92 9.17
N THR A 608 -12.70 -3.01 10.10
CA THR A 608 -13.91 -2.97 10.92
C THR A 608 -14.68 -1.67 10.70
N ASP A 609 -16.00 -1.73 10.88
CA ASP A 609 -16.87 -0.56 10.87
C ASP A 609 -17.98 -0.68 11.94
N SER A 610 -18.98 0.19 11.88
CA SER A 610 -20.08 0.19 12.85
C SER A 610 -20.96 -1.09 12.80
N PHE A 611 -20.88 -1.92 11.77
CA PHE A 611 -21.63 -3.16 11.62
C PHE A 611 -20.87 -4.39 12.10
N THR A 612 -19.54 -4.37 12.04
CA THR A 612 -18.72 -5.52 12.41
C THR A 612 -18.71 -5.79 13.92
N GLY A 613 -18.81 -4.73 14.72
CA GLY A 613 -18.61 -4.85 16.17
C GLY A 613 -17.16 -5.19 16.51
N VAL A 614 -16.98 -5.85 17.67
CA VAL A 614 -15.68 -6.36 18.10
C VAL A 614 -15.36 -7.63 17.32
N VAL A 615 -14.16 -7.71 16.76
CA VAL A 615 -13.66 -8.86 16.02
C VAL A 615 -12.45 -9.48 16.77
N PRO A 616 -12.15 -10.79 16.59
CA PRO A 616 -12.87 -11.73 15.77
C PRO A 616 -14.25 -12.09 16.37
N ASN A 617 -15.24 -12.42 15.53
CA ASN A 617 -16.53 -12.90 15.95
C ASN A 617 -17.13 -13.89 14.94
N ASN A 618 -18.17 -14.59 15.34
CA ASN A 618 -18.76 -15.69 14.56
C ASN A 618 -19.54 -15.26 13.31
N ALA A 619 -19.71 -13.95 13.06
CA ALA A 619 -20.48 -13.43 11.94
C ALA A 619 -19.60 -12.80 10.84
N PHE A 620 -18.59 -12.04 11.23
CA PHE A 620 -17.66 -11.35 10.34
C PHE A 620 -16.26 -11.97 10.38
N GLY A 621 -16.01 -12.98 11.21
CA GLY A 621 -14.68 -13.52 11.42
C GLY A 621 -13.74 -12.47 11.98
N TYR A 622 -12.60 -12.30 11.34
CA TYR A 622 -11.62 -11.27 11.70
C TYR A 622 -11.98 -9.87 11.19
N GLY A 623 -13.02 -9.75 10.36
CA GLY A 623 -13.51 -8.47 9.85
C GLY A 623 -13.99 -8.54 8.39
N LYS A 624 -14.04 -7.38 7.74
CA LYS A 624 -14.36 -7.24 6.33
C LYS A 624 -13.12 -7.26 5.47
N LEU A 625 -13.23 -7.85 4.29
CA LEU A 625 -12.17 -7.94 3.31
C LEU A 625 -11.64 -6.56 2.90
N ASP A 626 -10.34 -6.37 3.04
CA ASP A 626 -9.56 -5.36 2.35
C ASP A 626 -8.57 -6.06 1.41
N GLY A 627 -8.95 -6.19 0.13
CA GLY A 627 -8.12 -6.89 -0.85
C GLY A 627 -6.79 -6.17 -1.10
N PHE A 628 -6.79 -4.85 -1.10
CA PHE A 628 -5.57 -4.06 -1.31
C PHE A 628 -4.56 -4.25 -0.19
N GLU A 629 -5.01 -4.15 1.07
CA GLU A 629 -4.14 -4.36 2.23
C GLU A 629 -3.65 -5.81 2.32
N THR A 630 -4.48 -6.79 1.90
CA THR A 630 -4.07 -8.20 1.80
C THR A 630 -2.85 -8.38 0.91
N LEU A 631 -2.82 -7.70 -0.25
CA LEU A 631 -1.68 -7.76 -1.17
C LEU A 631 -0.44 -7.07 -0.58
N ILE A 632 -0.62 -5.97 0.14
CA ILE A 632 0.47 -5.26 0.81
C ILE A 632 1.07 -6.13 1.92
N ASN A 633 0.24 -6.79 2.74
CA ASN A 633 0.71 -7.70 3.80
C ASN A 633 1.47 -8.92 3.26
N GLY A 634 1.13 -9.39 2.06
CA GLY A 634 1.85 -10.47 1.38
C GLY A 634 3.09 -10.05 0.60
N LYS A 635 3.38 -8.74 0.53
CA LYS A 635 4.46 -8.22 -0.30
C LYS A 635 5.84 -8.49 0.32
N GLU A 636 6.78 -8.92 -0.50
CA GLU A 636 8.18 -9.02 -0.06
C GLU A 636 8.78 -7.61 0.10
N LEU A 637 9.42 -7.35 1.21
CA LEU A 637 10.08 -6.08 1.48
C LEU A 637 11.57 -6.18 1.14
N ALA A 638 11.99 -5.51 0.08
CA ALA A 638 13.40 -5.40 -0.27
C ALA A 638 14.07 -4.33 0.58
N THR A 639 15.20 -4.68 1.19
CA THR A 639 16.07 -3.76 1.93
C THR A 639 17.45 -3.75 1.32
N PHE A 640 18.08 -2.58 1.30
CA PHE A 640 19.44 -2.43 0.75
C PHE A 640 20.25 -1.42 1.56
N SER A 641 21.57 -1.48 1.41
CA SER A 641 22.52 -0.52 1.98
C SER A 641 23.53 -0.08 0.92
N GLY A 642 23.94 1.17 0.99
CA GLY A 642 24.92 1.79 0.09
C GLY A 642 24.82 3.30 0.18
N ASN A 643 25.88 4.01 -0.21
CA ASN A 643 25.86 5.48 -0.26
C ASN A 643 25.50 5.93 -1.68
N SER A 644 24.50 6.78 -1.80
CA SER A 644 24.04 7.31 -3.09
C SER A 644 24.96 8.37 -3.70
N VAL A 645 25.86 8.96 -2.91
CA VAL A 645 26.86 9.90 -3.40
C VAL A 645 28.20 9.18 -3.55
N ILE A 646 28.76 9.22 -4.75
CA ILE A 646 30.03 8.60 -5.13
C ILE A 646 31.03 9.72 -5.33
N CYS A 647 32.21 9.59 -4.75
CA CYS A 647 33.27 10.56 -5.03
C CYS A 647 33.88 10.31 -6.42
N GLU A 648 34.21 11.36 -7.14
CA GLU A 648 34.81 11.25 -8.47
C GLU A 648 36.07 10.37 -8.47
N GLY A 649 36.04 9.33 -9.32
CA GLY A 649 37.11 8.33 -9.41
C GLY A 649 36.97 7.14 -8.45
N ASP A 650 35.99 7.15 -7.55
CA ASP A 650 35.70 6.03 -6.64
C ASP A 650 34.54 5.17 -7.17
N SER A 651 34.20 4.14 -6.43
CA SER A 651 32.98 3.33 -6.62
C SER A 651 32.39 2.95 -5.28
N ASN A 652 31.04 2.99 -5.19
CA ASN A 652 30.32 2.54 -4.03
C ASN A 652 29.64 1.20 -4.27
N GLN A 653 29.67 0.36 -3.26
CA GLN A 653 28.94 -0.91 -3.26
C GLN A 653 27.53 -0.69 -2.70
N PHE A 654 26.53 -1.13 -3.47
CA PHE A 654 25.16 -1.29 -2.99
C PHE A 654 24.91 -2.76 -2.75
N SER A 655 24.47 -3.09 -1.55
CA SER A 655 24.21 -4.47 -1.14
C SER A 655 22.76 -4.64 -0.74
N ILE A 656 22.10 -5.64 -1.29
CA ILE A 656 20.75 -6.03 -0.88
C ILE A 656 20.87 -6.83 0.41
N THR A 657 20.17 -6.41 1.45
CA THR A 657 20.27 -6.97 2.80
C THR A 657 19.14 -7.95 3.15
N SER A 658 18.12 -8.08 2.29
CA SER A 658 17.05 -9.07 2.45
C SER A 658 17.60 -10.49 2.42
N SER A 659 17.10 -11.36 3.29
CA SER A 659 17.51 -12.76 3.43
C SER A 659 16.50 -13.72 2.79
N ASN A 660 16.95 -14.88 2.37
CA ASN A 660 16.13 -15.93 1.74
C ASN A 660 15.42 -15.46 0.45
N VAL A 661 16.13 -14.63 -0.33
CA VAL A 661 15.63 -14.09 -1.61
C VAL A 661 16.60 -14.36 -2.76
N SER A 662 16.08 -14.40 -3.96
CA SER A 662 16.86 -14.23 -5.17
C SER A 662 16.81 -12.77 -5.62
N TYR A 663 17.79 -12.34 -6.38
CA TYR A 663 18.01 -10.96 -6.79
C TYR A 663 17.90 -10.83 -8.30
N LEU A 664 17.36 -9.71 -8.77
CA LEU A 664 17.34 -9.34 -10.18
C LEU A 664 17.55 -7.83 -10.33
N TRP A 665 18.70 -7.45 -10.88
CA TRP A 665 19.01 -6.07 -11.23
C TRP A 665 18.54 -5.75 -12.66
N GLU A 666 18.34 -4.49 -12.95
CA GLU A 666 18.01 -4.01 -14.31
C GLU A 666 18.99 -4.52 -15.38
N SER A 667 20.26 -4.64 -15.00
CA SER A 667 21.33 -5.22 -15.85
C SER A 667 21.11 -6.71 -16.20
N GLY A 668 20.18 -7.39 -15.55
CA GLY A 668 19.99 -8.84 -15.58
C GLY A 668 20.92 -9.60 -14.62
N ASP A 669 21.73 -8.91 -13.82
CA ASP A 669 22.58 -9.53 -12.80
C ASP A 669 21.73 -10.07 -11.64
N THR A 670 22.22 -11.14 -11.02
CA THR A 670 21.55 -11.85 -9.91
C THR A 670 22.39 -11.88 -8.63
N THR A 671 23.42 -11.04 -8.53
CA THR A 671 24.23 -10.92 -7.31
C THR A 671 23.54 -10.10 -6.23
N SER A 672 23.90 -10.35 -4.97
CA SER A 672 23.36 -9.59 -3.82
C SER A 672 23.92 -8.18 -3.70
N PHE A 673 24.87 -7.79 -4.56
CA PHE A 673 25.49 -6.47 -4.57
C PHE A 673 25.89 -6.03 -5.97
N GLN A 674 25.99 -4.72 -6.20
CA GLN A 674 26.62 -4.12 -7.37
C GLN A 674 27.50 -2.92 -6.98
N TYR A 675 28.48 -2.60 -7.84
CA TYR A 675 29.32 -1.42 -7.71
C TYR A 675 28.93 -0.37 -8.74
N PHE A 676 28.83 0.88 -8.31
CA PHE A 676 28.55 2.01 -9.19
C PHE A 676 29.66 3.05 -9.06
N SER A 677 30.12 3.60 -10.19
CA SER A 677 31.15 4.65 -10.31
C SER A 677 30.63 5.91 -10.96
N ASP A 678 29.41 5.91 -11.45
CA ASP A 678 28.80 6.96 -12.25
C ASP A 678 27.49 7.46 -11.66
N SER A 679 27.03 8.64 -12.12
CA SER A 679 25.68 9.11 -11.86
C SER A 679 24.71 8.29 -12.73
N ILE A 680 23.94 7.44 -12.08
CA ILE A 680 23.04 6.50 -12.74
C ILE A 680 21.74 6.38 -11.91
N GLU A 681 20.63 6.15 -12.61
CA GLU A 681 19.41 5.63 -12.02
C GLU A 681 19.26 4.18 -12.48
N THR A 682 19.14 3.26 -11.56
CA THR A 682 18.96 1.83 -11.81
C THR A 682 17.98 1.25 -10.80
N TYR A 683 17.52 0.03 -11.03
CA TYR A 683 16.57 -0.63 -10.15
C TYR A 683 16.90 -2.11 -9.96
N PHE A 684 16.36 -2.67 -8.89
CA PHE A 684 16.38 -4.10 -8.61
C PHE A 684 15.06 -4.58 -8.01
N MET A 685 14.85 -5.89 -8.08
CA MET A 685 13.76 -6.60 -7.42
C MET A 685 14.31 -7.80 -6.67
N VAL A 686 13.60 -8.23 -5.63
CA VAL A 686 13.88 -9.49 -4.96
C VAL A 686 12.67 -10.42 -5.03
N THR A 687 12.93 -11.73 -5.05
CA THR A 687 11.88 -12.75 -5.00
C THR A 687 12.15 -13.67 -3.81
N ASN A 688 11.20 -13.78 -2.90
CA ASN A 688 11.28 -14.70 -1.77
C ASN A 688 11.34 -16.15 -2.25
N LEU A 689 12.32 -16.91 -1.81
CA LEU A 689 12.54 -18.29 -2.28
C LEU A 689 11.47 -19.27 -1.76
N THR A 690 10.85 -18.95 -0.64
CA THR A 690 9.84 -19.80 0.01
C THR A 690 8.45 -19.58 -0.55
N THR A 691 8.00 -18.31 -0.64
CA THR A 691 6.65 -17.94 -1.05
C THR A 691 6.55 -17.55 -2.51
N GLY A 692 7.68 -17.29 -3.17
CA GLY A 692 7.73 -16.74 -4.51
C GLY A 692 7.30 -15.27 -4.61
N CYS A 693 7.01 -14.60 -3.48
CA CYS A 693 6.59 -13.20 -3.47
C CYS A 693 7.68 -12.31 -4.06
N ILE A 694 7.26 -11.40 -4.92
CA ILE A 694 8.14 -10.44 -5.60
C ILE A 694 8.01 -9.11 -4.88
N SER A 695 9.15 -8.41 -4.67
CA SER A 695 9.15 -7.05 -4.14
C SER A 695 8.72 -6.04 -5.21
N ASP A 696 8.47 -4.81 -4.79
CA ASP A 696 8.49 -3.68 -5.72
C ASP A 696 9.82 -3.56 -6.43
N THR A 697 9.79 -2.88 -7.56
CA THR A 697 10.99 -2.37 -8.21
C THR A 697 11.59 -1.28 -7.33
N MET A 698 12.72 -1.56 -6.71
CA MET A 698 13.45 -0.63 -5.85
C MET A 698 14.43 0.18 -6.70
N SER A 699 14.23 1.50 -6.78
CA SER A 699 15.14 2.38 -7.51
C SER A 699 16.32 2.81 -6.65
N ILE A 700 17.49 2.85 -7.26
CA ILE A 700 18.72 3.42 -6.70
C ILE A 700 19.16 4.54 -7.64
N THR A 701 19.27 5.72 -7.10
CA THR A 701 19.85 6.86 -7.82
C THR A 701 21.21 7.20 -7.22
N THR A 702 22.24 7.15 -8.03
CA THR A 702 23.57 7.60 -7.61
C THR A 702 23.93 8.94 -8.26
N SER A 703 24.75 9.70 -7.58
CA SER A 703 25.30 10.95 -8.09
C SER A 703 26.80 10.98 -7.82
N VAL A 704 27.58 11.45 -8.79
CA VAL A 704 29.02 11.65 -8.62
C VAL A 704 29.23 13.06 -8.10
N ALA A 705 29.85 13.16 -6.93
CA ALA A 705 30.32 14.42 -6.37
C ALA A 705 31.75 14.69 -6.91
N GLU A 706 31.95 15.86 -7.47
CA GLU A 706 33.28 16.31 -7.85
C GLU A 706 34.19 16.38 -6.62
N LYS A 707 35.46 16.08 -6.79
CA LYS A 707 36.44 16.23 -5.72
C LYS A 707 36.48 17.68 -5.24
N PRO A 708 36.47 17.93 -3.94
CA PRO A 708 36.62 19.27 -3.43
C PRO A 708 37.98 19.81 -3.83
N THR A 709 38.02 21.09 -4.17
CA THR A 709 39.29 21.76 -4.50
C THR A 709 40.00 22.18 -3.23
N LEU A 710 41.30 21.87 -3.15
CA LEU A 710 42.21 22.37 -2.13
C LEU A 710 43.25 23.25 -2.83
N GLU A 711 43.31 24.52 -2.51
CA GLU A 711 44.25 25.47 -3.13
C GLU A 711 45.64 25.37 -2.48
N CYS A 712 46.51 24.53 -3.01
CA CYS A 712 47.89 24.41 -2.55
C CYS A 712 48.78 25.57 -3.10
N LEU A 713 48.57 26.78 -2.65
CA LEU A 713 49.29 27.94 -3.14
C LEU A 713 50.75 27.96 -2.68
N THR A 714 51.04 27.44 -1.50
CA THR A 714 52.40 27.31 -0.92
C THR A 714 52.44 25.95 -0.21
N ASN A 715 53.48 25.19 -0.44
CA ASN A 715 53.68 23.87 0.18
C ASN A 715 54.89 23.79 1.11
N THR A 716 55.68 24.90 1.21
CA THR A 716 56.80 25.05 2.12
C THR A 716 56.63 26.32 2.93
N TYR A 717 56.75 26.19 4.24
CA TYR A 717 56.59 27.27 5.21
C TYR A 717 57.76 27.28 6.17
N ASP A 718 58.32 28.47 6.42
CA ASP A 718 59.35 28.65 7.42
C ASP A 718 58.80 29.47 8.59
N PHE A 719 59.22 29.13 9.81
CA PHE A 719 58.94 29.94 10.99
C PHE A 719 60.20 30.01 11.90
N CYS A 720 60.25 30.98 12.72
CA CYS A 720 61.41 31.18 13.53
C CYS A 720 61.43 30.46 14.86
N GLU A 721 62.56 30.00 15.31
CA GLU A 721 62.77 29.36 16.61
C GLU A 721 62.03 30.11 17.74
N ASN A 722 61.34 29.38 18.62
CA ASN A 722 60.46 29.90 19.70
C ASN A 722 59.26 30.72 19.24
N THR A 723 58.88 30.63 17.99
CA THR A 723 57.63 31.20 17.45
C THR A 723 56.68 30.10 16.97
N SER A 724 55.66 30.45 16.24
CA SER A 724 54.75 29.51 15.61
C SER A 724 54.27 30.09 14.29
N ILE A 725 53.92 29.21 13.36
CA ILE A 725 53.22 29.58 12.14
C ILE A 725 51.82 28.96 12.11
N THR A 726 50.90 29.75 11.66
CA THR A 726 49.51 29.30 11.45
C THR A 726 49.27 29.13 9.98
N ILE A 727 48.95 27.91 9.57
CA ILE A 727 48.60 27.58 8.19
C ILE A 727 47.10 27.50 8.10
N THR A 728 46.51 28.19 7.15
CA THR A 728 45.10 28.21 6.82
C THR A 728 44.96 27.85 5.37
N GLU A 729 44.39 26.71 5.13
CA GLU A 729 44.11 26.27 3.75
C GLU A 729 42.74 26.72 3.33
N SER A 730 42.59 27.03 2.06
CA SER A 730 41.36 27.48 1.42
C SER A 730 41.01 26.60 0.22
N GLY A 731 39.77 26.64 -0.19
CA GLY A 731 39.28 25.88 -1.34
C GLY A 731 37.79 25.58 -1.25
N GLY A 732 37.30 24.71 -2.11
CA GLY A 732 35.89 24.27 -2.17
C GLY A 732 35.62 23.08 -1.26
N PHE A 733 36.15 23.04 -0.05
CA PHE A 733 35.96 21.96 0.92
C PHE A 733 35.19 22.43 2.16
N ASN A 734 34.64 21.48 2.92
CA ASN A 734 33.87 21.70 4.14
C ASN A 734 34.74 21.58 5.40
N SER A 735 35.72 20.69 5.36
CA SER A 735 36.68 20.43 6.42
C SER A 735 38.00 19.94 5.82
N VAL A 736 39.04 19.82 6.64
CA VAL A 736 40.33 19.27 6.22
C VAL A 736 40.66 18.00 6.99
N LEU A 737 41.55 17.20 6.42
CA LEU A 737 42.13 16.03 7.06
C LEU A 737 43.65 16.05 6.87
N TRP A 738 44.39 16.19 7.97
CA TRP A 738 45.83 16.09 7.97
C TRP A 738 46.28 14.63 8.07
N ASN A 739 47.49 14.33 7.61
CA ASN A 739 48.01 12.95 7.63
C ASN A 739 48.10 12.32 9.03
N ASP A 740 48.09 13.12 10.09
CA ASP A 740 48.05 12.67 11.48
C ASP A 740 46.61 12.50 12.03
N GLY A 741 45.60 12.64 11.18
CA GLY A 741 44.19 12.46 11.52
C GLY A 741 43.50 13.70 12.10
N LEU A 742 44.19 14.82 12.26
CA LEU A 742 43.57 16.06 12.73
C LEU A 742 42.73 16.74 11.64
N THR A 743 41.65 17.41 12.05
CA THR A 743 40.73 18.11 11.16
C THR A 743 40.65 19.63 11.40
N ILE A 744 41.65 20.18 12.05
CA ILE A 744 41.70 21.61 12.40
C ILE A 744 42.22 22.45 11.23
N ASN A 745 41.53 23.55 10.95
CA ASN A 745 41.92 24.56 10.00
C ASN A 745 41.37 25.92 10.51
N PRO A 746 42.23 26.92 10.86
CA PRO A 746 43.71 26.95 10.74
C PRO A 746 44.44 26.02 11.72
N ARG A 747 45.62 25.56 11.33
CA ARG A 747 46.49 24.73 12.17
C ARG A 747 47.77 25.50 12.54
N VAL A 748 48.17 25.44 13.81
CA VAL A 748 49.36 26.09 14.34
C VAL A 748 50.50 25.07 14.44
N PHE A 749 51.67 25.41 13.92
CA PHE A 749 52.87 24.60 14.00
C PHE A 749 53.92 25.32 14.86
N THR A 750 54.54 24.59 15.78
CA THR A 750 55.59 25.02 16.70
C THR A 750 56.84 24.14 16.60
N GLN A 751 56.87 23.26 15.64
CA GLN A 751 57.95 22.31 15.34
C GLN A 751 57.91 21.96 13.84
N ASP A 752 59.01 21.40 13.34
CA ASP A 752 59.09 20.88 12.00
C ASP A 752 57.93 19.89 11.71
N TYR A 753 57.41 20.01 10.52
CA TYR A 753 56.35 19.12 10.04
C TYR A 753 56.56 18.82 8.57
N ASP A 754 56.45 17.52 8.22
CA ASP A 754 56.45 17.05 6.84
C ASP A 754 55.31 16.09 6.68
N GLY A 755 54.31 16.45 5.89
CA GLY A 755 53.08 15.65 5.75
C GLY A 755 52.19 16.14 4.62
N TYR A 756 50.94 15.80 4.71
CA TYR A 756 49.95 16.23 3.71
C TYR A 756 48.64 16.63 4.38
N ILE A 757 47.85 17.37 3.64
CA ILE A 757 46.48 17.76 3.96
C ILE A 757 45.55 17.39 2.78
N LEU A 758 44.35 17.02 3.10
CA LEU A 758 43.24 16.75 2.18
C LEU A 758 42.05 17.64 2.56
N GLY A 759 41.35 18.16 1.60
CA GLY A 759 40.05 18.78 1.80
C GLY A 759 38.94 17.72 1.74
N LEU A 760 37.94 17.84 2.62
CA LEU A 760 36.74 17.03 2.60
C LEU A 760 35.53 17.90 2.30
N ASP A 761 34.64 17.44 1.40
CA ASP A 761 33.35 18.06 1.20
C ASP A 761 32.30 17.54 2.22
N THR A 762 31.08 17.99 2.07
CA THR A 762 29.93 17.53 2.89
C THR A 762 29.59 16.05 2.69
N ASN A 763 30.05 15.44 1.62
CA ASN A 763 29.83 14.03 1.27
C ASN A 763 31.00 13.13 1.73
N SER A 764 32.01 13.72 2.37
CA SER A 764 33.27 13.08 2.76
C SER A 764 34.17 12.70 1.56
N CYS A 765 33.98 13.34 0.41
CA CYS A 765 34.88 13.21 -0.72
C CYS A 765 36.19 13.94 -0.43
N LEU A 766 37.32 13.31 -0.80
CA LEU A 766 38.65 13.83 -0.58
C LEU A 766 39.14 14.60 -1.80
N SER A 767 39.78 15.74 -1.56
CA SER A 767 40.54 16.47 -2.58
C SER A 767 41.78 15.70 -3.04
N ASP A 768 42.45 16.21 -4.04
CA ASP A 768 43.84 15.81 -4.30
C ASP A 768 44.71 16.14 -3.10
N THR A 769 45.83 15.41 -2.95
CA THR A 769 46.72 15.52 -1.80
C THR A 769 47.58 16.75 -1.93
N CYS A 770 47.58 17.60 -0.90
CA CYS A 770 48.51 18.74 -0.77
C CYS A 770 49.60 18.39 0.22
N PHE A 771 50.83 18.28 -0.26
CA PHE A 771 51.99 18.08 0.61
C PHE A 771 52.45 19.42 1.23
N ILE A 772 52.73 19.42 2.53
CA ILE A 772 53.11 20.58 3.31
C ILE A 772 54.37 20.26 4.09
N THR A 773 55.38 21.08 3.94
CA THR A 773 56.60 21.07 4.73
C THR A 773 56.70 22.37 5.53
N VAL A 774 56.87 22.27 6.82
CA VAL A 774 57.04 23.39 7.74
C VAL A 774 58.39 23.23 8.42
N THR A 775 59.23 24.26 8.33
CA THR A 775 60.62 24.19 8.84
C THR A 775 60.86 25.29 9.88
N GLU A 776 61.37 24.89 11.03
CA GLU A 776 61.80 25.82 12.05
C GLU A 776 63.22 26.37 11.71
N GLN A 777 63.29 27.68 11.50
CA GLN A 777 64.52 28.34 11.18
C GLN A 777 65.19 28.95 12.43
N PRO A 778 66.45 28.70 12.59
CA PRO A 778 67.16 29.25 13.78
C PRO A 778 67.16 30.74 13.80
N ASN A 779 67.00 31.32 14.96
CA ASN A 779 67.21 32.78 15.13
C ASN A 779 68.70 33.18 14.91
N PRO A 780 68.93 34.36 14.38
CA PRO A 780 70.31 34.87 14.24
C PRO A 780 70.97 35.04 15.61
N ALA A 781 72.26 34.83 15.64
CA ALA A 781 73.08 35.09 16.89
C ALA A 781 72.85 36.51 17.40
N GLN A 782 72.72 36.62 18.72
CA GLN A 782 72.50 37.94 19.33
C GLN A 782 73.57 38.96 18.97
N ALA A 783 73.12 40.05 18.44
CA ALA A 783 74.03 41.17 18.08
C ALA A 783 74.54 41.94 19.33
N THR A 784 75.76 42.37 19.25
CA THR A 784 76.39 43.27 20.29
C THR A 784 76.50 44.68 19.78
N ILE A 785 75.95 45.65 20.52
CA ILE A 785 76.14 47.10 20.22
C ILE A 785 77.40 47.62 20.82
N THR A 786 78.26 48.18 19.98
CA THR A 786 79.34 48.99 20.40
C THR A 786 79.00 50.46 20.22
N ASN A 787 79.26 51.32 21.24
CA ASN A 787 78.89 52.74 21.18
C ASN A 787 80.17 53.57 21.20
N ASN A 788 80.20 54.58 20.36
CA ASN A 788 81.27 55.64 20.38
C ASN A 788 80.56 56.98 20.36
N ASN A 789 80.27 57.51 21.54
CA ASN A 789 79.45 58.72 21.77
C ASN A 789 77.98 58.52 21.31
N THR A 790 77.57 59.13 20.20
CA THR A 790 76.26 59.03 19.62
C THR A 790 76.23 58.01 18.47
N ILE A 791 77.35 57.48 18.07
CA ILE A 791 77.39 56.47 17.00
C ILE A 791 77.29 55.06 17.57
N LEU A 792 76.26 54.39 17.31
CA LEU A 792 75.98 52.98 17.67
C LEU A 792 76.27 52.05 16.46
N SER A 793 77.06 51.02 16.69
CA SER A 793 77.39 50.06 15.62
C SER A 793 77.28 48.65 16.13
N THR A 794 76.83 47.76 15.21
CA THR A 794 76.86 46.35 15.48
C THR A 794 77.62 45.59 14.39
N SER A 795 77.86 44.31 14.58
CA SER A 795 78.59 43.49 13.60
C SER A 795 77.83 43.43 12.26
N SER A 796 78.57 43.53 11.18
CA SER A 796 78.06 43.30 9.81
C SER A 796 78.03 41.81 9.53
N GLY A 797 76.95 41.27 9.04
CA GLY A 797 76.86 39.84 8.73
C GLY A 797 75.44 39.28 8.92
N TYR A 798 74.60 40.17 9.31
CA TYR A 798 73.11 39.83 9.28
C TYR A 798 72.51 40.36 8.01
N GLU A 799 71.38 39.80 7.59
CA GLU A 799 70.69 40.15 6.35
C GLU A 799 70.14 41.60 6.38
N SER A 800 69.58 41.96 7.55
CA SER A 800 69.07 43.30 7.80
C SER A 800 69.07 43.64 9.28
N TYR A 801 68.87 44.92 9.54
CA TYR A 801 68.94 45.54 10.85
C TYR A 801 67.73 46.44 11.03
N GLN A 802 67.28 46.59 12.28
CA GLN A 802 66.32 47.61 12.68
C GLN A 802 66.62 48.08 14.07
N TRP A 803 66.89 49.38 14.19
CA TRP A 803 67.15 49.98 15.48
C TRP A 803 65.88 50.42 16.17
N TYR A 804 65.91 50.35 17.48
CA TYR A 804 64.88 50.73 18.40
C TYR A 804 65.41 51.76 19.46
N LEU A 805 64.49 52.63 19.84
CA LEU A 805 64.69 53.56 20.95
C LEU A 805 63.60 53.38 21.95
N ASP A 806 63.90 53.07 23.21
CA ASP A 806 63.03 52.86 24.31
C ASP A 806 61.90 51.81 23.89
N GLY A 807 62.32 50.81 23.16
CA GLY A 807 61.40 49.71 22.67
C GLY A 807 60.59 50.11 21.44
N SER A 808 60.72 51.31 20.87
CA SER A 808 60.00 51.78 19.69
C SER A 808 60.89 51.79 18.45
N ILE A 809 60.35 51.32 17.28
CA ILE A 809 61.13 51.36 16.03
C ILE A 809 61.61 52.76 15.67
N ILE A 810 62.84 52.85 15.25
CA ILE A 810 63.38 54.05 14.63
C ILE A 810 63.22 53.88 13.11
N ALA A 811 62.35 54.67 12.53
CA ALA A 811 62.02 54.51 11.09
C ALA A 811 63.24 54.84 10.21
N GLY A 812 63.62 53.96 9.26
CA GLY A 812 64.78 54.17 8.39
C GLY A 812 66.13 53.86 9.00
N ALA A 813 66.18 53.39 10.25
CA ALA A 813 67.44 52.99 10.90
C ALA A 813 67.68 51.50 10.73
N ASN A 814 68.09 51.10 9.54
CA ASN A 814 68.21 49.71 9.08
C ASN A 814 69.62 49.32 8.59
N ASP A 815 70.63 50.10 8.97
CA ASP A 815 72.01 49.77 8.75
C ASP A 815 72.67 49.18 10.00
N SER A 816 73.82 48.55 9.85
CA SER A 816 74.63 48.04 10.99
C SER A 816 75.16 49.14 11.86
N VAL A 817 75.07 50.42 11.44
CA VAL A 817 75.49 51.62 12.19
C VAL A 817 74.34 52.61 12.27
N TYR A 818 74.08 53.13 13.46
CA TYR A 818 73.06 54.17 13.68
C TYR A 818 73.63 55.33 14.55
N THR A 819 73.31 56.56 14.17
CA THR A 819 73.66 57.76 14.96
C THR A 819 72.49 58.13 15.86
N ALA A 820 72.61 58.03 17.16
CA ALA A 820 71.59 58.33 18.12
C ALA A 820 71.31 59.85 18.14
N MET A 821 70.08 60.26 17.91
CA MET A 821 69.60 61.63 17.84
C MET A 821 68.75 62.03 19.07
N GLN A 822 68.46 61.14 19.96
CA GLN A 822 67.71 61.35 21.20
C GLN A 822 68.31 60.54 22.35
N ASN A 823 68.02 60.99 23.57
CA ASN A 823 68.34 60.20 24.77
C ASN A 823 67.44 59.06 24.91
N GLY A 824 67.88 57.87 25.32
CA GLY A 824 67.09 56.72 25.59
C GLY A 824 67.85 55.41 25.45
N ASN A 825 67.15 54.32 25.55
CA ASN A 825 67.68 52.99 25.52
C ASN A 825 67.55 52.41 24.09
N TYR A 826 68.72 52.17 23.45
CA TYR A 826 68.81 51.66 22.11
C TYR A 826 69.05 50.16 22.09
N GLN A 827 68.37 49.52 21.16
CA GLN A 827 68.57 48.14 20.77
C GLN A 827 68.60 48.03 19.27
N VAL A 828 69.29 47.04 18.75
CA VAL A 828 69.18 46.62 17.34
C VAL A 828 68.58 45.22 17.24
N GLU A 829 67.59 45.12 16.46
CA GLU A 829 67.09 43.84 16.02
C GLU A 829 67.75 43.43 14.71
N VAL A 830 68.33 42.24 14.68
CA VAL A 830 69.09 41.75 13.54
C VAL A 830 68.33 40.56 12.93
N PHE A 831 68.33 40.51 11.63
CA PHE A 831 67.56 39.50 10.88
C PHE A 831 68.48 38.59 10.07
N ASN A 832 68.16 37.35 9.94
CA ASN A 832 68.78 36.46 8.99
C ASN A 832 67.97 36.37 7.65
N SER A 833 68.44 35.57 6.69
CA SER A 833 67.86 35.41 5.37
C SER A 833 66.47 34.80 5.38
N TYR A 834 66.03 34.20 6.49
CA TYR A 834 64.70 33.64 6.68
C TYR A 834 63.75 34.65 7.34
N GLY A 835 64.23 35.85 7.68
CA GLY A 835 63.39 36.84 8.36
C GLY A 835 63.34 36.69 9.89
N CYS A 836 64.03 35.71 10.45
CA CYS A 836 64.08 35.52 11.89
C CYS A 836 64.96 36.58 12.54
N SER A 837 64.53 37.00 13.71
CA SER A 837 65.20 38.10 14.35
C SER A 837 65.68 37.81 15.77
N THR A 838 66.71 38.59 16.22
CA THR A 838 67.14 38.55 17.62
C THR A 838 67.50 39.97 18.02
N PHE A 839 67.08 40.37 19.18
CA PHE A 839 67.41 41.65 19.76
C PHE A 839 68.82 41.65 20.45
N SER A 840 69.55 42.70 20.23
CA SER A 840 70.75 42.96 21.05
C SER A 840 70.40 43.23 22.51
N SER A 841 71.40 43.22 23.37
CA SER A 841 71.31 43.85 24.73
C SER A 841 71.09 45.38 24.57
N ILE A 842 70.46 46.00 25.58
CA ILE A 842 70.11 47.42 25.58
C ILE A 842 71.41 48.25 25.79
N THR A 843 71.49 49.28 25.01
CA THR A 843 72.59 50.32 25.17
C THR A 843 71.96 51.70 25.39
N THR A 844 72.28 52.39 26.47
CA THR A 844 71.66 53.68 26.89
C THR A 844 72.45 54.91 26.42
N ILE A 845 71.78 55.86 25.82
CA ILE A 845 72.32 57.19 25.39
C ILE A 845 71.45 58.30 26.00
N SER A 846 72.01 59.49 26.28
CA SER A 846 71.32 60.51 27.06
C SER A 846 71.44 62.01 26.60
N THR A 847 71.03 62.34 25.35
CA THR A 847 71.00 63.72 24.82
C THR A 847 70.11 64.00 23.59
N VAL A 848 68.79 64.43 23.59
CA VAL A 848 68.05 65.23 22.52
C VAL A 848 66.48 65.39 22.73
N ASP A 849 65.66 66.21 21.90
CA ASP A 849 64.24 66.69 22.15
C ASP A 849 63.32 67.11 20.94
N ILE A 850 61.83 67.06 20.94
CA ILE A 850 60.89 67.64 19.94
C ILE A 850 59.34 67.60 20.15
N ASN A 851 58.32 67.96 19.20
CA ASN A 851 56.89 68.34 19.22
C ASN A 851 55.82 67.81 18.13
N GLU A 852 54.41 67.99 18.33
CA GLU A 852 53.29 67.36 17.53
C GLU A 852 51.95 68.15 17.22
N HIS A 853 50.88 67.57 16.39
CA HIS A 853 49.64 68.23 15.89
C HIS A 853 48.47 67.32 15.38
N THR A 854 47.01 67.64 15.41
CA THR A 854 45.83 66.82 14.94
C THR A 854 44.51 67.49 14.50
N ILE A 855 43.47 66.69 13.75
CA ILE A 855 42.16 67.15 13.19
C ILE A 855 40.92 66.64 13.90
N ASN A 856 39.64 67.29 13.78
CA ASN A 856 38.34 66.91 14.31
C ASN A 856 37.10 67.56 13.67
N GLY A 857 35.84 66.91 13.80
CA GLY A 857 34.56 67.43 13.30
C GLY A 857 33.29 66.95 13.99
N THR A 858 32.20 67.79 14.08
CA THR A 858 30.91 67.51 14.73
C THR A 858 29.73 67.49 13.78
N ILE A 859 28.68 66.62 14.01
CA ILE A 859 27.51 66.43 13.16
C ILE A 859 26.23 66.57 13.96
N TYR A 860 25.25 67.41 13.48
CA TYR A 860 23.98 67.63 14.17
C TYR A 860 22.84 68.04 13.22
N PRO A 861 21.60 67.62 13.49
CA PRO A 861 21.25 66.57 14.42
C PRO A 861 21.58 65.15 13.83
N ASN A 862 21.89 64.20 14.73
CA ASN A 862 22.03 62.80 14.34
C ASN A 862 21.59 61.92 15.52
N PRO A 863 20.46 61.20 15.47
CA PRO A 863 19.61 61.03 14.27
C PRO A 863 18.89 62.30 13.78
N ASN A 864 18.50 62.30 12.50
CA ASN A 864 17.89 63.40 11.81
C ASN A 864 16.67 62.98 10.93
N ASN A 865 15.98 63.92 10.33
CA ASN A 865 14.80 63.68 9.47
C ASN A 865 15.14 63.75 7.94
N GLY A 866 16.35 63.54 7.57
CA GLY A 866 16.84 63.59 6.18
C GLY A 866 17.72 64.83 5.95
N ASN A 867 17.86 65.73 6.96
CA ASN A 867 18.68 66.91 6.90
C ASN A 867 19.62 66.94 8.10
N PHE A 868 20.90 67.20 7.89
CA PHE A 868 21.85 67.36 8.96
C PHE A 868 23.03 68.25 8.50
N THR A 869 23.68 68.86 9.47
CA THR A 869 24.84 69.71 9.27
C THR A 869 26.08 69.04 9.82
N ILE A 870 27.21 69.22 9.13
CA ILE A 870 28.55 68.91 9.65
C ILE A 870 29.36 70.18 9.75
N GLU A 871 30.05 70.29 10.88
CA GLU A 871 31.03 71.38 11.13
C GLU A 871 32.38 70.77 11.48
N THR A 872 33.45 71.29 10.83
CA THR A 872 34.82 70.83 10.99
C THR A 872 35.65 71.92 11.60
N ASN A 873 36.78 71.58 12.24
CA ASN A 873 37.67 72.53 12.85
C ASN A 873 38.78 73.07 11.87
N GLN A 874 38.73 72.62 10.61
CA GLN A 874 39.74 72.98 9.59
C GLN A 874 39.11 73.15 8.19
N TYR A 875 39.80 73.99 7.34
CA TYR A 875 39.52 74.14 5.91
C TYR A 875 40.21 73.01 5.12
N ASN A 876 39.87 72.79 3.86
CA ASN A 876 40.47 71.83 2.95
C ASN A 876 40.15 70.36 3.33
N VAL A 877 39.01 70.11 3.93
CA VAL A 877 38.54 68.78 4.23
C VAL A 877 37.59 68.32 3.14
N THR A 878 37.74 67.06 2.64
CA THR A 878 36.83 66.48 1.70
C THR A 878 35.80 65.55 2.43
N LEU A 879 34.52 65.83 2.24
CA LEU A 879 33.41 65.05 2.77
C LEU A 879 32.93 64.06 1.71
N ARG A 880 32.81 62.74 2.06
CA ARG A 880 32.21 61.72 1.20
C ARG A 880 31.12 60.97 1.97
N LEU A 881 29.88 61.01 1.45
CA LEU A 881 28.74 60.33 2.06
C LEU A 881 28.47 59.01 1.34
N TYR A 882 28.34 57.92 2.10
CA TYR A 882 28.06 56.60 1.60
C TYR A 882 26.77 56.04 2.21
N SER A 883 26.03 55.22 1.43
CA SER A 883 24.93 54.45 1.97
C SER A 883 25.45 53.31 2.86
N SER A 884 24.55 52.66 3.59
CA SER A 884 24.86 51.47 4.40
C SER A 884 25.41 50.27 3.61
N LEU A 885 25.24 50.27 2.30
CA LEU A 885 25.76 49.27 1.38
C LEU A 885 27.08 49.69 0.69
N GLY A 886 27.74 50.76 1.18
CA GLY A 886 29.00 51.26 0.65
C GLY A 886 28.93 52.04 -0.66
N LYS A 887 27.72 52.33 -1.19
CA LYS A 887 27.60 53.14 -2.41
C LYS A 887 27.84 54.63 -2.09
N LEU A 888 28.77 55.26 -2.79
CA LEU A 888 28.99 56.70 -2.69
C LEU A 888 27.75 57.46 -3.17
N ILE A 889 27.28 58.39 -2.34
CA ILE A 889 26.07 59.23 -2.58
C ILE A 889 26.50 60.64 -3.00
N SER A 890 27.47 61.23 -2.30
CA SER A 890 27.99 62.57 -2.63
C SER A 890 29.45 62.74 -2.20
N THR A 891 30.14 63.58 -2.87
CA THR A 891 31.49 64.10 -2.50
C THR A 891 31.46 65.63 -2.51
N THR A 892 31.86 66.23 -1.43
CA THR A 892 31.87 67.72 -1.25
C THR A 892 33.22 68.16 -0.64
N PRO A 893 34.07 68.84 -1.36
CA PRO A 893 35.23 69.47 -0.77
C PRO A 893 34.81 70.76 -0.02
N LEU A 894 35.38 70.92 1.14
CA LEU A 894 35.21 72.13 1.99
C LEU A 894 36.51 73.02 1.93
N SER A 895 36.68 73.75 0.84
CA SER A 895 37.90 74.62 0.63
C SER A 895 37.77 75.97 1.36
N ASP A 896 36.58 76.54 1.42
CA ASP A 896 36.33 77.90 1.91
C ASP A 896 35.29 77.94 3.05
N SER A 897 34.86 76.80 3.56
CA SER A 897 33.87 76.69 4.67
C SER A 897 34.24 75.54 5.58
N THR A 898 33.97 75.70 6.87
CA THR A 898 34.10 74.63 7.86
C THR A 898 32.77 73.99 8.13
N VAL A 899 31.65 74.41 7.46
CA VAL A 899 30.31 73.96 7.67
C VAL A 899 29.65 73.51 6.36
N HIS A 900 28.97 72.30 6.31
CA HIS A 900 28.18 71.83 5.18
C HIS A 900 26.88 71.16 5.61
N GLU A 901 25.79 71.45 4.88
CA GLU A 901 24.48 70.87 5.12
C GLU A 901 24.15 69.81 4.05
N PHE A 902 23.76 68.62 4.50
CA PHE A 902 23.13 67.62 3.69
C PHE A 902 21.59 67.67 3.84
N ARG A 903 20.88 67.59 2.73
CA ARG A 903 19.39 67.74 2.72
C ARG A 903 18.72 66.61 1.90
N ASN A 904 17.46 66.33 2.27
CA ASN A 904 16.55 65.38 1.55
C ASN A 904 17.05 63.92 1.41
N LEU A 905 17.80 63.44 2.38
CA LEU A 905 18.16 62.01 2.41
C LEU A 905 16.99 61.15 2.84
N SER A 906 16.85 59.94 2.20
CA SER A 906 15.82 58.98 2.57
C SER A 906 16.10 58.35 3.92
N ALA A 907 15.09 57.80 4.60
CA ALA A 907 15.30 57.09 5.85
C ALA A 907 16.32 55.95 5.69
N GLY A 908 17.28 55.83 6.57
CA GLY A 908 18.34 54.84 6.52
C GLY A 908 19.60 55.21 7.30
N SER A 909 20.56 54.33 7.28
CA SER A 909 21.90 54.59 7.85
C SER A 909 22.89 54.97 6.74
N TYR A 910 23.72 55.95 7.02
CA TYR A 910 24.75 56.45 6.10
C TYR A 910 26.10 56.58 6.85
N PHE A 911 27.18 56.64 6.12
CA PHE A 911 28.53 56.86 6.64
C PHE A 911 29.13 58.07 5.96
N LEU A 912 29.55 59.06 6.75
CA LEU A 912 30.21 60.28 6.29
C LEU A 912 31.71 60.20 6.63
N MET A 913 32.51 60.20 5.59
CA MET A 913 33.97 60.26 5.71
C MET A 913 34.50 61.72 5.54
N LEU A 914 35.37 62.16 6.44
CA LEU A 914 36.09 63.41 6.40
C LEU A 914 37.54 63.09 6.17
N SER A 915 38.14 63.64 5.14
CA SER A 915 39.57 63.43 4.83
C SER A 915 40.24 64.69 4.43
N ASP A 916 41.49 64.85 4.89
CA ASP A 916 42.46 65.77 4.33
C ASP A 916 43.70 65.00 3.78
N ASP A 917 44.85 65.67 3.53
CA ASP A 917 46.04 65.04 2.94
C ASP A 917 46.80 64.11 3.90
N LEU A 918 46.44 64.09 5.18
CA LEU A 918 47.18 63.39 6.27
C LEU A 918 46.28 62.41 7.06
N GLN A 919 45.00 62.63 7.13
CA GLN A 919 44.13 61.90 8.00
C GLN A 919 42.72 61.61 7.39
N VAL A 920 42.03 60.56 7.88
CA VAL A 920 40.63 60.19 7.49
C VAL A 920 39.85 59.80 8.73
N ILE A 921 38.67 60.38 8.89
CA ILE A 921 37.70 60.07 9.99
C ILE A 921 36.38 59.69 9.39
N CYS A 922 35.68 58.65 9.98
CA CYS A 922 34.35 58.21 9.57
C CYS A 922 33.32 58.39 10.68
N LYS A 923 32.16 58.94 10.34
CA LYS A 923 31.00 59.10 11.25
C LYS A 923 29.74 58.47 10.70
N LYS A 924 28.96 57.79 11.54
CA LYS A 924 27.67 57.22 11.16
C LYS A 924 26.56 58.26 11.30
N ILE A 925 25.68 58.33 10.29
CA ILE A 925 24.50 59.17 10.25
C ILE A 925 23.25 58.26 10.24
N VAL A 926 22.26 58.61 11.03
CA VAL A 926 20.97 57.93 11.07
C VAL A 926 19.86 58.87 10.69
N VAL A 927 19.16 58.56 9.62
CA VAL A 927 17.97 59.30 9.13
C VAL A 927 16.73 58.53 9.51
N LEU A 928 15.89 59.15 10.30
CA LEU A 928 14.58 58.64 10.72
C LEU A 928 13.52 59.45 9.98
N LYS A 929 12.53 58.77 9.43
CA LYS A 929 11.30 59.41 8.86
C LYS A 929 10.14 59.20 9.77
#